data_329c2e3577bf5a34abe854a71f0ce345
#
_entry.id   329c2e3577bf5a34abe854a71f0ce345
#
_cell.length_a   1.000
_cell.length_b   1.000
_cell.length_c   1.000
_cell.angle_alpha   90.00
_cell.angle_beta   90.00
_cell.angle_gamma   90.00
#
_symmetry.space_group_name_H-M   'P 1'
#
loop_
_entity.id
_entity.type
_entity.pdbx_description
1 polymer ?
#
loop_
_entity_poly.entity_id
_entity_poly.type
_entity_poly.pdbx_seq_one_letter_code
_entity_poly.pdbx_strand_id
1 'polypeptide(L)'
;MLKTITLTLFLIATVAITAQNSIIKGVVKNTNKEPVEGVAISYLNYGTTTNNKGEYELTVPGSLEIKIIFKHISYQTFIKIVAIPKKKTYRFYPILEFKTEEIDEVLLKDPKKEAQGFIKINMADVAKIPSANNGVENILMTLPGVNNNNELSTQYNVRGGNFDENLIYVNGIEVYRPFLVRSGQQEGLSFVNSTMVQNVKFSAGGFQAKYGDKLSSVLDITYRIPKEFATTINASLLGGSATVEGRMLHNKLSAILGVRYRDNSLFINSKDVSTTANPNFTDAQTFLSYQVNSNLKIDFLGNFSINNYNYTPITRRTKFGTVSNPLELIVYYDGQEKDKFETVFGALKSSYTVNENLNLSLTTSAYHTIEEEYYDILASYNLGEVNNDFGSNDFGAVEFSEGIGSQLSHARNDIDALINNIELKATYKKYKHQLDFGVKYQKEDIKDRINEWEVIDSVGFNVRPPHHISNNQPYEPFVGEIMPFQRIKAKNNTTIDRLVWFAQYSKNTEWNDHKIWYNLGVRSHNWNVNGTEIAAKNQVIYSIRGQFAIKPDWDKDMLFRISGGMYNQPPFYKELRNSEGIVIPTVAVQKSIQVVLGNDYSFKLWERPFKLVSEVYYKNLTNVNTYTVDNVKIRYSANNNAKAYATGLDLRLNGEFVPGTESWISVGFLKTKENSANRGYISRPTDQLFKFGMLFQDYVPNIPNIKMYLNLVFNTGVPGGSPSYSDPYEYQNRLNAYKRADIGISYVFTDAKNQYKNGWKRNLKEFSVGFEIFNMFDVQNTITNTWVRDVYSKQFYGIPNFMTQRVLNIKVDMKF
;
A
#
# COMPACT_ATOMS: atom_id res chain seq x y z
N MET A 1 63.10 55.31 20.11
CA MET A 1 61.93 56.07 19.62
C MET A 1 61.04 55.31 18.72
N LEU A 2 61.43 54.24 18.02
CA LEU A 2 60.60 53.52 17.11
C LEU A 2 59.66 52.45 17.79
N LYS A 3 60.01 51.95 18.99
CA LYS A 3 59.22 50.96 19.77
C LYS A 3 58.06 51.60 20.56
N THR A 4 58.09 52.90 20.81
CA THR A 4 57.07 53.63 21.56
C THR A 4 55.93 54.09 20.64
N ILE A 5 56.25 54.31 19.38
CA ILE A 5 55.21 54.70 18.33
C ILE A 5 54.36 53.55 17.92
N THR A 6 54.89 52.32 17.88
CA THR A 6 54.13 51.10 17.53
C THR A 6 53.15 50.64 18.63
N LEU A 7 53.47 50.94 19.91
CA LEU A 7 52.61 50.63 21.05
C LEU A 7 51.45 51.63 21.16
N THR A 8 51.62 52.90 20.76
CA THR A 8 50.54 53.88 20.76
C THR A 8 49.63 53.77 19.60
N LEU A 9 50.09 53.25 18.47
CA LEU A 9 49.18 52.90 17.30
C LEU A 9 48.33 51.66 17.55
N PHE A 10 48.82 50.75 18.42
CA PHE A 10 47.99 49.52 18.75
C PHE A 10 46.95 49.83 19.84
N LEU A 11 47.08 50.88 20.63
CA LEU A 11 46.11 51.28 21.65
C LEU A 11 44.98 52.17 21.09
N ILE A 12 45.14 52.74 19.90
CA ILE A 12 44.11 53.57 19.24
C ILE A 12 43.20 52.69 18.35
N ALA A 13 43.56 51.43 18.06
CA ALA A 13 42.76 50.49 17.24
C ALA A 13 41.70 49.72 18.03
N THR A 14 41.60 49.87 19.35
CA THR A 14 40.46 49.41 20.14
C THR A 14 39.34 50.45 20.14
N VAL A 15 38.91 50.89 18.96
CA VAL A 15 37.61 51.56 18.83
C VAL A 15 36.57 50.50 19.16
N ALA A 16 35.94 50.63 20.29
CA ALA A 16 34.79 49.86 20.73
C ALA A 16 33.78 49.82 19.60
N ILE A 17 33.62 48.65 18.98
CA ILE A 17 32.46 48.36 18.11
C ILE A 17 31.29 48.31 19.09
N THR A 18 30.73 49.46 19.42
CA THR A 18 29.42 49.53 20.08
C THR A 18 28.42 48.96 19.08
N ALA A 19 27.97 47.73 19.34
CA ALA A 19 26.88 47.14 18.61
C ALA A 19 25.66 48.09 18.73
N GLN A 20 25.37 48.81 17.65
CA GLN A 20 24.24 49.75 17.64
C GLN A 20 22.97 48.96 17.49
N ASN A 21 22.24 48.80 18.60
CA ASN A 21 21.00 48.05 18.67
C ASN A 21 19.85 48.71 17.91
N SER A 22 19.00 47.91 17.31
CA SER A 22 17.75 48.28 16.68
C SER A 22 16.61 47.58 17.40
N ILE A 23 15.43 48.16 17.34
CA ILE A 23 14.26 47.65 18.04
C ILE A 23 13.24 47.14 17.00
N ILE A 24 12.73 45.90 17.22
CA ILE A 24 11.61 45.31 16.46
C ILE A 24 10.41 45.30 17.38
N LYS A 25 9.32 45.91 16.99
CA LYS A 25 8.11 45.91 17.79
C LYS A 25 6.82 45.79 16.94
N GLY A 26 5.76 45.27 17.53
CA GLY A 26 4.47 45.12 16.88
C GLY A 26 3.50 44.36 17.72
N VAL A 27 2.43 43.91 17.07
CA VAL A 27 1.40 43.09 17.69
C VAL A 27 1.23 41.80 16.89
N VAL A 28 1.33 40.67 17.53
CA VAL A 28 1.07 39.36 16.95
C VAL A 28 -0.44 39.08 17.04
N LYS A 29 -1.04 38.71 15.90
CA LYS A 29 -2.45 38.37 15.81
C LYS A 29 -2.64 36.98 15.21
N ASN A 30 -3.76 36.34 15.47
CA ASN A 30 -4.19 35.13 14.78
C ASN A 30 -4.96 35.48 13.49
N THR A 31 -5.35 34.45 12.72
CA THR A 31 -6.15 34.59 11.50
C THR A 31 -7.53 35.24 11.73
N ASN A 32 -8.05 35.20 12.97
CA ASN A 32 -9.29 35.87 13.39
C ASN A 32 -9.07 37.35 13.79
N LYS A 33 -7.83 37.87 13.65
CA LYS A 33 -7.39 39.21 14.04
C LYS A 33 -7.36 39.45 15.55
N GLU A 34 -7.44 38.42 16.37
CA GLU A 34 -7.32 38.47 17.82
C GLU A 34 -5.84 38.52 18.24
N PRO A 35 -5.46 39.29 19.28
CA PRO A 35 -4.09 39.31 19.76
C PRO A 35 -3.71 37.96 20.38
N VAL A 36 -2.44 37.54 20.18
CA VAL A 36 -1.93 36.26 20.69
C VAL A 36 -0.89 36.53 21.79
N GLU A 37 -1.21 36.09 23.01
CA GLU A 37 -0.32 36.15 24.19
C GLU A 37 0.68 34.97 24.17
N GLY A 38 1.88 35.15 24.75
CA GLY A 38 2.81 34.07 24.99
C GLY A 38 3.61 33.61 23.74
N VAL A 39 3.58 34.36 22.63
CA VAL A 39 4.38 34.03 21.44
C VAL A 39 5.85 34.31 21.75
N ALA A 40 6.70 33.29 21.72
CA ALA A 40 8.14 33.43 21.83
C ALA A 40 8.72 33.98 20.50
N ILE A 41 9.41 35.12 20.58
CA ILE A 41 10.01 35.80 19.43
C ILE A 41 11.53 35.78 19.65
N SER A 42 12.27 35.21 18.71
CA SER A 42 13.69 34.99 18.87
C SER A 42 14.52 35.35 17.62
N TYR A 43 15.71 35.83 17.83
CA TYR A 43 16.77 35.99 16.85
C TYR A 43 18.12 35.66 17.50
N LEU A 44 18.76 34.58 17.09
CA LEU A 44 19.99 34.05 17.73
C LEU A 44 19.79 33.90 19.27
N ASN A 45 20.55 34.64 20.07
CA ASN A 45 20.50 34.64 21.53
C ASN A 45 19.58 35.76 22.11
N TYR A 46 18.87 36.50 21.24
CA TYR A 46 17.93 37.55 21.64
C TYR A 46 16.51 37.00 21.59
N GLY A 47 15.69 37.25 22.62
CA GLY A 47 14.34 36.76 22.67
C GLY A 47 13.45 37.63 23.53
N THR A 48 12.13 37.61 23.23
CA THR A 48 11.05 38.22 23.99
C THR A 48 9.77 37.41 23.84
N THR A 49 8.73 37.72 24.61
CA THR A 49 7.40 37.11 24.48
C THR A 49 6.32 38.18 24.35
N THR A 50 5.22 37.84 23.68
CA THR A 50 4.06 38.75 23.60
C THR A 50 3.30 38.82 24.91
N ASN A 51 2.79 40.00 25.24
CA ASN A 51 1.88 40.23 26.37
C ASN A 51 0.41 39.86 26.03
N ASN A 52 -0.52 40.07 26.95
CA ASN A 52 -1.94 39.78 26.81
C ASN A 52 -2.65 40.58 25.68
N LYS A 53 -2.02 41.65 25.17
CA LYS A 53 -2.47 42.41 24.01
C LYS A 53 -1.78 41.99 22.72
N GLY A 54 -0.97 40.91 22.76
CA GLY A 54 -0.17 40.44 21.65
C GLY A 54 1.04 41.33 21.30
N GLU A 55 1.33 42.36 22.12
CA GLU A 55 2.42 43.32 21.86
C GLU A 55 3.77 42.70 22.22
N TYR A 56 4.80 43.06 21.44
CA TYR A 56 6.19 42.65 21.68
C TYR A 56 7.17 43.74 21.32
N GLU A 57 8.31 43.68 21.97
CA GLU A 57 9.49 44.48 21.67
C GLU A 57 10.75 43.63 21.80
N LEU A 58 11.53 43.52 20.73
CA LEU A 58 12.76 42.75 20.68
C LEU A 58 13.91 43.65 20.26
N THR A 59 14.93 43.78 21.13
CA THR A 59 16.14 44.53 20.82
C THR A 59 17.18 43.61 20.20
N VAL A 60 17.67 43.96 19.02
CA VAL A 60 18.62 43.14 18.22
C VAL A 60 19.73 44.02 17.67
N PRO A 61 20.93 43.49 17.41
CA PRO A 61 21.98 44.23 16.69
C PRO A 61 21.44 44.59 15.28
N GLY A 62 21.62 45.85 14.88
CA GLY A 62 21.31 46.29 13.53
C GLY A 62 22.17 45.56 12.50
N SER A 63 21.52 44.83 11.54
CA SER A 63 22.18 44.01 10.54
C SER A 63 21.46 44.11 9.19
N LEU A 64 22.17 43.78 8.13
CA LEU A 64 21.63 43.78 6.78
C LEU A 64 20.59 42.69 6.56
N GLU A 65 20.60 41.61 7.36
CA GLU A 65 19.63 40.54 7.27
C GLU A 65 19.43 39.85 8.63
N ILE A 66 18.22 39.87 9.16
CA ILE A 66 17.82 39.29 10.44
C ILE A 66 16.67 38.26 10.21
N LYS A 67 16.87 37.01 10.65
CA LYS A 67 15.86 35.97 10.62
C LYS A 67 15.15 35.90 11.97
N ILE A 68 13.94 36.46 12.06
CA ILE A 68 13.13 36.47 13.27
C ILE A 68 12.20 35.26 13.25
N ILE A 69 12.13 34.53 14.35
CA ILE A 69 11.29 33.35 14.52
C ILE A 69 10.21 33.65 15.57
N PHE A 70 8.94 33.47 15.19
CA PHE A 70 7.77 33.56 16.05
C PHE A 70 7.27 32.13 16.32
N LYS A 71 7.24 31.71 17.58
CA LYS A 71 6.85 30.35 17.98
C LYS A 71 5.83 30.39 19.11
N HIS A 72 4.77 29.64 18.96
CA HIS A 72 3.74 29.46 19.98
C HIS A 72 3.20 28.02 19.93
N ILE A 73 2.72 27.50 21.06
CA ILE A 73 2.30 26.09 21.19
C ILE A 73 1.11 25.77 20.28
N SER A 74 0.18 26.73 20.11
CA SER A 74 -1.08 26.56 19.34
C SER A 74 -1.00 27.08 17.90
N TYR A 75 0.12 27.65 17.46
CA TYR A 75 0.25 28.29 16.16
C TYR A 75 1.46 27.76 15.40
N GLN A 76 1.39 27.80 14.06
CA GLN A 76 2.53 27.44 13.21
C GLN A 76 3.68 28.41 13.44
N THR A 77 4.91 27.88 13.41
CA THR A 77 6.11 28.71 13.52
C THR A 77 6.20 29.66 12.32
N PHE A 78 6.16 30.95 12.56
CA PHE A 78 6.29 31.96 11.52
C PHE A 78 7.73 32.51 11.51
N ILE A 79 8.31 32.61 10.32
CA ILE A 79 9.68 33.09 10.12
C ILE A 79 9.64 34.29 9.19
N LYS A 80 10.30 35.38 9.61
CA LYS A 80 10.47 36.59 8.80
C LYS A 80 11.93 36.97 8.68
N ILE A 81 12.37 37.17 7.44
CA ILE A 81 13.68 37.71 7.15
C ILE A 81 13.52 39.19 6.82
N VAL A 82 14.21 40.05 7.50
CA VAL A 82 14.18 41.52 7.32
C VAL A 82 15.56 42.15 7.44
N ALA A 83 15.80 43.19 6.66
CA ALA A 83 16.96 44.04 6.79
C ALA A 83 16.62 45.25 7.67
N ILE A 84 17.31 45.39 8.83
CA ILE A 84 17.05 46.48 9.76
C ILE A 84 18.29 47.33 9.86
N PRO A 85 18.26 48.60 9.33
CA PRO A 85 19.39 49.52 9.51
C PRO A 85 19.66 49.85 10.97
N LYS A 86 20.91 50.10 11.30
CA LYS A 86 21.35 50.44 12.67
C LYS A 86 20.56 51.64 13.22
N LYS A 87 20.28 51.61 14.54
CA LYS A 87 19.55 52.66 15.29
C LYS A 87 18.11 52.95 14.78
N LYS A 88 17.43 51.99 14.16
CA LYS A 88 16.02 52.18 13.70
C LYS A 88 15.08 51.23 14.40
N THR A 89 13.81 51.68 14.56
CA THR A 89 12.69 50.86 15.01
C THR A 89 12.01 50.29 13.79
N TYR A 90 11.88 48.96 13.74
CA TYR A 90 11.11 48.25 12.71
C TYR A 90 9.79 47.78 13.31
N ARG A 91 8.68 48.13 12.67
CA ARG A 91 7.35 47.70 13.11
C ARG A 91 6.89 46.55 12.23
N PHE A 92 6.49 45.44 12.86
CA PHE A 92 6.04 44.26 12.16
C PHE A 92 4.84 43.63 12.90
N TYR A 93 3.79 43.27 12.16
CA TYR A 93 2.53 42.76 12.68
C TYR A 93 2.26 41.38 12.10
N PRO A 94 2.86 40.29 12.60
CA PRO A 94 2.67 38.96 12.09
C PRO A 94 1.29 38.45 12.39
N ILE A 95 0.72 37.68 11.44
CA ILE A 95 -0.49 36.92 11.61
C ILE A 95 -0.06 35.45 11.69
N LEU A 96 -0.36 34.81 12.82
CA LEU A 96 -0.07 33.40 13.04
C LEU A 96 -1.26 32.54 12.63
N GLU A 97 -0.99 31.50 11.87
CA GLU A 97 -1.98 30.48 11.52
C GLU A 97 -2.06 29.47 12.67
N PHE A 98 -3.28 29.03 13.01
CA PHE A 98 -3.47 27.96 13.95
C PHE A 98 -2.72 26.72 13.48
N LYS A 99 -2.06 26.05 14.41
CA LYS A 99 -1.46 24.76 14.20
C LYS A 99 -2.61 23.76 14.11
N THR A 100 -3.08 23.44 12.91
CA THR A 100 -3.97 22.32 12.66
C THR A 100 -3.18 21.02 12.89
N GLU A 101 -2.91 20.72 14.15
CA GLU A 101 -2.55 19.37 14.51
C GLU A 101 -3.85 18.56 14.52
N GLU A 102 -3.99 17.56 13.64
CA GLU A 102 -4.61 16.32 14.06
C GLU A 102 -3.99 16.03 15.43
N ILE A 103 -4.80 15.66 16.43
CA ILE A 103 -4.26 15.26 17.74
C ILE A 103 -3.41 14.02 17.44
N ASP A 104 -2.15 14.24 17.09
CA ASP A 104 -1.19 13.17 16.92
C ASP A 104 -1.06 12.52 18.29
N GLU A 105 -1.30 11.21 18.33
CA GLU A 105 -1.02 10.39 19.51
C GLU A 105 0.37 10.75 20.02
N VAL A 106 0.48 10.94 21.31
CA VAL A 106 1.71 11.42 21.95
C VAL A 106 2.86 10.50 21.60
N LEU A 107 3.71 10.94 20.69
CA LEU A 107 4.94 10.26 20.33
C LEU A 107 5.95 10.35 21.46
N LEU A 108 6.60 9.25 21.77
CA LEU A 108 7.86 9.29 22.51
C LEU A 108 8.83 10.18 21.71
N LYS A 109 9.60 11.04 22.36
CA LYS A 109 10.38 12.18 21.82
C LYS A 109 11.19 11.96 20.52
N ASP A 110 11.26 10.75 20.00
CA ASP A 110 11.91 10.42 18.74
C ASP A 110 10.87 10.28 17.64
N PRO A 111 10.82 11.15 16.62
CA PRO A 111 9.84 11.09 15.53
C PRO A 111 9.92 9.81 14.69
N LYS A 112 11.03 9.07 14.77
CA LYS A 112 11.22 7.78 14.08
C LYS A 112 10.71 6.58 14.89
N LYS A 113 10.38 6.74 16.17
CA LYS A 113 9.89 5.67 17.03
C LYS A 113 8.38 5.77 17.24
N GLU A 114 7.69 4.70 16.93
CA GLU A 114 6.24 4.58 17.12
C GLU A 114 5.92 3.52 18.19
N ALA A 115 5.44 3.97 19.34
CA ALA A 115 5.01 3.07 20.41
C ALA A 115 3.91 2.08 19.97
N GLN A 116 3.15 2.43 18.96
CA GLN A 116 2.03 1.63 18.43
C GLN A 116 2.46 0.56 17.42
N GLY A 117 3.74 0.49 17.04
CA GLY A 117 4.23 -0.48 16.05
C GLY A 117 3.92 -0.14 14.60
N PHE A 118 3.65 1.12 14.28
CA PHE A 118 3.52 1.56 12.89
C PHE A 118 4.87 1.91 12.27
N ILE A 119 5.10 1.43 11.05
CA ILE A 119 6.16 1.89 10.18
C ILE A 119 5.67 3.16 9.48
N LYS A 120 6.35 4.27 9.67
CA LYS A 120 6.08 5.54 8.97
C LYS A 120 6.98 5.66 7.74
N ILE A 121 6.40 6.03 6.62
CA ILE A 121 7.11 6.33 5.37
C ILE A 121 6.66 7.70 4.90
N ASN A 122 7.62 8.62 4.78
CA ASN A 122 7.37 9.92 4.16
C ASN A 122 7.47 9.76 2.64
N MET A 123 6.40 10.05 1.92
CA MET A 123 6.37 9.87 0.46
C MET A 123 7.31 10.80 -0.28
N ALA A 124 7.67 11.96 0.28
CA ALA A 124 8.66 12.85 -0.33
C ALA A 124 10.04 12.20 -0.48
N ASP A 125 10.38 11.25 0.42
CA ASP A 125 11.68 10.57 0.43
C ASP A 125 11.73 9.40 -0.57
N VAL A 126 10.58 8.83 -0.94
CA VAL A 126 10.50 7.58 -1.72
C VAL A 126 9.75 7.69 -3.06
N ALA A 127 9.15 8.84 -3.35
CA ALA A 127 8.32 9.04 -4.56
C ALA A 127 9.10 8.91 -5.89
N LYS A 128 10.43 9.05 -5.86
CA LYS A 128 11.29 8.97 -7.06
C LYS A 128 11.84 7.57 -7.33
N ILE A 129 11.57 6.61 -6.43
CA ILE A 129 12.08 5.25 -6.55
C ILE A 129 11.36 4.53 -7.69
N PRO A 130 12.09 3.79 -8.55
CA PRO A 130 11.51 3.01 -9.61
C PRO A 130 10.49 2.00 -9.08
N SER A 131 9.31 2.01 -9.66
CA SER A 131 8.23 1.12 -9.25
C SER A 131 7.37 0.76 -10.44
N ALA A 132 7.22 -0.54 -10.67
CA ALA A 132 6.43 -1.05 -11.80
C ALA A 132 4.98 -0.58 -11.76
N ASN A 133 4.41 -0.29 -10.62
CA ASN A 133 3.01 0.12 -10.45
C ASN A 133 2.83 1.55 -9.91
N ASN A 134 3.90 2.31 -9.62
CA ASN A 134 3.87 3.67 -9.04
C ASN A 134 2.92 3.81 -7.81
N GLY A 135 2.50 2.69 -7.21
CA GLY A 135 1.62 2.62 -6.06
C GLY A 135 2.40 2.58 -4.74
N VAL A 136 1.73 2.96 -3.66
CA VAL A 136 2.26 2.81 -2.28
C VAL A 136 2.53 1.35 -1.97
N GLU A 137 1.76 0.43 -2.52
CA GLU A 137 1.86 -1.01 -2.32
C GLU A 137 3.23 -1.57 -2.74
N ASN A 138 3.84 -1.05 -3.81
CA ASN A 138 5.16 -1.49 -4.24
C ASN A 138 6.27 -1.11 -3.26
N ILE A 139 6.12 0.01 -2.55
CA ILE A 139 7.03 0.38 -1.48
C ILE A 139 6.85 -0.59 -0.31
N LEU A 140 5.60 -0.98 0.00
CA LEU A 140 5.34 -1.95 1.06
C LEU A 140 5.98 -3.31 0.76
N MET A 141 6.13 -3.71 -0.51
CA MET A 141 6.80 -4.97 -0.88
C MET A 141 8.26 -5.03 -0.45
N THR A 142 8.91 -3.91 -0.20
CA THR A 142 10.29 -3.87 0.34
C THR A 142 10.33 -3.99 1.85
N LEU A 143 9.17 -3.93 2.54
CA LEU A 143 9.08 -4.07 3.99
C LEU A 143 9.07 -5.55 4.41
N PRO A 144 9.57 -5.88 5.61
CA PRO A 144 9.51 -7.24 6.10
C PRO A 144 8.06 -7.66 6.35
N GLY A 145 7.77 -8.96 6.24
CA GLY A 145 6.44 -9.52 6.45
C GLY A 145 5.39 -9.21 5.39
N VAL A 146 5.71 -8.39 4.37
CA VAL A 146 4.81 -8.07 3.25
C VAL A 146 5.23 -8.85 2.02
N ASN A 147 4.37 -9.64 1.44
CA ASN A 147 4.67 -10.52 0.32
C ASN A 147 3.75 -10.26 -0.87
N ASN A 148 4.31 -10.35 -2.06
CA ASN A 148 3.60 -10.43 -3.34
C ASN A 148 4.53 -11.09 -4.37
N ASN A 149 3.96 -11.80 -5.32
CA ASN A 149 4.69 -12.41 -6.44
C ASN A 149 4.42 -11.71 -7.77
N ASN A 150 3.65 -10.62 -7.75
CA ASN A 150 3.27 -9.87 -8.95
C ASN A 150 3.41 -8.37 -8.70
N GLU A 151 4.41 -7.77 -9.29
CA GLU A 151 4.71 -6.35 -9.19
C GLU A 151 3.69 -5.43 -9.88
N LEU A 152 2.84 -5.96 -10.74
CA LEU A 152 1.77 -5.22 -11.40
C LEU A 152 0.47 -5.23 -10.58
N SER A 153 0.39 -6.09 -9.58
CA SER A 153 -0.74 -6.19 -8.66
C SER A 153 -0.66 -5.14 -7.54
N THR A 154 -1.79 -4.63 -7.12
CA THR A 154 -1.95 -3.80 -5.92
C THR A 154 -2.23 -4.64 -4.67
N GLN A 155 -2.42 -5.95 -4.84
CA GLN A 155 -2.61 -6.89 -3.75
C GLN A 155 -1.28 -7.15 -3.04
N TYR A 156 -1.33 -7.30 -1.74
CA TYR A 156 -0.19 -7.72 -0.92
C TYR A 156 -0.68 -8.58 0.24
N ASN A 157 0.12 -9.57 0.57
CA ASN A 157 -0.11 -10.49 1.68
C ASN A 157 0.76 -10.08 2.87
N VAL A 158 0.25 -10.21 4.10
CA VAL A 158 0.98 -9.79 5.29
C VAL A 158 1.01 -10.90 6.33
N ARG A 159 2.23 -11.35 6.66
CA ARG A 159 2.47 -12.37 7.71
C ARG A 159 1.55 -13.57 7.57
N GLY A 160 1.51 -14.14 6.36
CA GLY A 160 0.72 -15.32 6.03
C GLY A 160 -0.79 -15.10 5.87
N GLY A 161 -1.27 -13.88 5.97
CA GLY A 161 -2.64 -13.53 5.63
C GLY A 161 -2.81 -13.22 4.16
N ASN A 162 -4.05 -13.34 3.67
CA ASN A 162 -4.39 -13.02 2.29
C ASN A 162 -4.58 -11.51 2.09
N PHE A 163 -4.62 -11.04 0.84
CA PHE A 163 -4.76 -9.60 0.52
C PHE A 163 -6.06 -8.97 1.04
N ASP A 164 -7.15 -9.73 1.14
CA ASP A 164 -8.44 -9.30 1.69
C ASP A 164 -8.48 -9.27 3.23
N GLU A 165 -7.41 -9.68 3.91
CA GLU A 165 -7.23 -9.51 5.34
C GLU A 165 -6.58 -8.16 5.72
N ASN A 166 -6.40 -7.23 4.78
CA ASN A 166 -5.76 -5.93 4.99
C ASN A 166 -6.79 -4.79 5.01
N LEU A 167 -6.55 -3.80 5.86
CA LEU A 167 -7.32 -2.56 5.94
C LEU A 167 -6.57 -1.43 5.25
N ILE A 168 -7.28 -0.60 4.52
CA ILE A 168 -6.73 0.61 3.91
C ILE A 168 -7.59 1.80 4.33
N TYR A 169 -6.94 2.81 4.88
CA TYR A 169 -7.55 4.10 5.22
C TYR A 169 -6.87 5.22 4.47
N VAL A 170 -7.66 6.19 3.99
CA VAL A 170 -7.19 7.47 3.46
C VAL A 170 -7.81 8.58 4.28
N ASN A 171 -6.98 9.36 4.97
CA ASN A 171 -7.43 10.42 5.91
C ASN A 171 -8.42 9.91 6.98
N GLY A 172 -8.22 8.66 7.44
CA GLY A 172 -9.07 7.99 8.41
C GLY A 172 -10.42 7.51 7.86
N ILE A 173 -10.62 7.53 6.56
CA ILE A 173 -11.79 7.00 5.83
C ILE A 173 -11.40 5.64 5.25
N GLU A 174 -12.18 4.60 5.55
CA GLU A 174 -11.96 3.26 4.98
C GLU A 174 -12.29 3.25 3.50
N VAL A 175 -11.41 2.64 2.70
CA VAL A 175 -11.56 2.50 1.25
C VAL A 175 -11.59 1.04 0.84
N TYR A 176 -12.29 0.73 -0.24
CA TYR A 176 -12.58 -0.62 -0.69
C TYR A 176 -11.87 -0.93 -2.01
N ARG A 177 -11.82 -2.22 -2.35
CA ARG A 177 -11.29 -2.73 -3.63
C ARG A 177 -12.41 -3.40 -4.40
N PRO A 178 -12.31 -3.50 -5.73
CA PRO A 178 -13.21 -4.30 -6.54
C PRO A 178 -13.28 -5.76 -6.07
N PHE A 179 -14.43 -6.42 -6.29
CA PHE A 179 -14.72 -7.78 -5.79
C PHE A 179 -14.21 -8.89 -6.71
N LEU A 180 -14.33 -8.72 -8.05
CA LEU A 180 -13.97 -9.76 -9.02
C LEU A 180 -12.48 -9.87 -9.31
N VAL A 181 -11.68 -8.96 -8.77
CA VAL A 181 -10.23 -8.96 -8.96
C VAL A 181 -9.63 -10.33 -8.62
N ARG A 182 -8.84 -10.86 -9.56
CA ARG A 182 -8.20 -12.18 -9.46
C ARG A 182 -6.84 -12.10 -8.77
N SER A 183 -6.47 -13.13 -8.04
CA SER A 183 -5.13 -13.21 -7.43
C SER A 183 -4.04 -13.32 -8.50
N GLY A 184 -3.03 -12.48 -8.39
CA GLY A 184 -1.88 -12.52 -9.31
C GLY A 184 -2.11 -11.92 -10.69
N GLN A 185 -3.31 -11.42 -10.99
CA GLN A 185 -3.61 -10.66 -12.20
C GLN A 185 -3.40 -9.15 -11.96
N GLN A 186 -3.39 -8.37 -13.02
CA GLN A 186 -3.39 -6.92 -12.93
C GLN A 186 -4.79 -6.42 -12.57
N GLU A 187 -4.91 -5.72 -11.46
CA GLU A 187 -6.19 -5.19 -10.98
C GLU A 187 -6.43 -3.74 -11.39
N GLY A 188 -5.44 -3.10 -11.98
CA GLY A 188 -5.49 -1.69 -12.34
C GLY A 188 -4.73 -0.79 -11.37
N LEU A 189 -5.14 0.47 -11.29
CA LEU A 189 -4.56 1.43 -10.36
C LEU A 189 -5.02 1.17 -8.93
N SER A 190 -4.11 1.32 -7.99
CA SER A 190 -4.48 1.40 -6.57
C SER A 190 -5.46 2.55 -6.34
N PHE A 191 -6.40 2.38 -5.40
CA PHE A 191 -7.23 3.50 -4.93
C PHE A 191 -6.35 4.69 -4.52
N VAL A 192 -5.19 4.43 -3.92
CA VAL A 192 -4.31 5.48 -3.42
C VAL A 192 -3.55 6.14 -4.55
N ASN A 193 -3.79 7.43 -4.76
CA ASN A 193 -2.98 8.24 -5.66
C ASN A 193 -1.69 8.69 -4.95
N SER A 194 -0.57 8.04 -5.25
CA SER A 194 0.74 8.30 -4.61
C SER A 194 1.19 9.75 -4.73
N THR A 195 0.79 10.46 -5.81
CA THR A 195 1.12 11.87 -6.01
C THR A 195 0.41 12.82 -5.05
N MET A 196 -0.65 12.36 -4.37
CA MET A 196 -1.40 13.12 -3.37
C MET A 196 -0.97 12.79 -1.93
N VAL A 197 -0.20 11.73 -1.73
CA VAL A 197 0.17 11.22 -0.41
C VAL A 197 1.24 12.07 0.25
N GLN A 198 1.05 12.37 1.53
CA GLN A 198 2.07 12.96 2.40
C GLN A 198 2.79 11.89 3.20
N ASN A 199 2.05 11.07 3.93
CA ASN A 199 2.58 10.06 4.84
C ASN A 199 1.84 8.73 4.69
N VAL A 200 2.56 7.66 4.90
CA VAL A 200 2.04 6.30 4.97
C VAL A 200 2.40 5.73 6.34
N LYS A 201 1.41 5.19 7.05
CA LYS A 201 1.59 4.42 8.27
C LYS A 201 1.18 2.97 7.98
N PHE A 202 2.06 2.04 8.23
CA PHE A 202 1.81 0.62 7.99
C PHE A 202 2.03 -0.21 9.25
N SER A 203 1.08 -1.07 9.59
CA SER A 203 1.21 -2.06 10.68
C SER A 203 0.96 -3.47 10.15
N ALA A 204 1.90 -4.37 10.34
CA ALA A 204 1.82 -5.78 9.93
C ALA A 204 1.13 -6.70 10.97
N GLY A 205 0.37 -6.14 11.91
CA GLY A 205 -0.36 -6.87 12.94
C GLY A 205 -0.25 -6.20 14.32
N GLY A 206 -0.97 -6.70 15.30
CA GLY A 206 -0.96 -6.12 16.64
C GLY A 206 -1.61 -4.73 16.74
N PHE A 207 -2.40 -4.30 15.77
CA PHE A 207 -2.99 -2.96 15.70
C PHE A 207 -4.18 -2.78 16.66
N GLN A 208 -4.47 -1.53 16.99
CA GLN A 208 -5.45 -1.11 17.99
C GLN A 208 -6.91 -1.43 17.63
N ALA A 209 -7.81 -1.42 18.62
CA ALA A 209 -9.23 -1.70 18.46
C ALA A 209 -10.00 -0.66 17.62
N LYS A 210 -9.50 0.57 17.51
CA LYS A 210 -10.07 1.61 16.63
C LYS A 210 -10.03 1.26 15.14
N TYR A 211 -9.09 0.40 14.74
CA TYR A 211 -9.01 -0.11 13.38
C TYR A 211 -9.92 -1.32 13.20
N GLY A 212 -10.45 -1.50 11.99
CA GLY A 212 -11.51 -2.44 11.66
C GLY A 212 -11.22 -3.91 11.88
N ASP A 213 -12.09 -4.74 11.35
CA ASP A 213 -12.16 -6.16 11.60
C ASP A 213 -11.50 -6.93 10.47
N LYS A 214 -10.17 -6.94 10.48
CA LYS A 214 -9.30 -7.69 9.56
C LYS A 214 -8.22 -8.42 10.37
N LEU A 215 -7.59 -9.44 9.73
CA LEU A 215 -6.68 -10.36 10.43
C LEU A 215 -5.19 -10.02 10.24
N SER A 216 -4.82 -9.19 9.25
CA SER A 216 -3.41 -9.11 8.88
C SER A 216 -2.79 -7.74 9.03
N SER A 217 -3.24 -6.70 8.36
CA SER A 217 -2.55 -5.41 8.40
C SER A 217 -3.47 -4.20 8.35
N VAL A 218 -2.88 -3.05 8.66
CA VAL A 218 -3.49 -1.73 8.49
C VAL A 218 -2.53 -0.84 7.71
N LEU A 219 -3.04 -0.24 6.64
CA LEU A 219 -2.40 0.80 5.86
C LEU A 219 -3.19 2.09 6.05
N ASP A 220 -2.61 3.05 6.76
CA ASP A 220 -3.23 4.33 7.08
C ASP A 220 -2.48 5.45 6.35
N ILE A 221 -3.15 6.08 5.40
CA ILE A 221 -2.57 7.02 4.45
C ILE A 221 -3.13 8.41 4.72
N THR A 222 -2.24 9.39 4.71
CA THR A 222 -2.61 10.79 4.83
C THR A 222 -2.28 11.51 3.55
N TYR A 223 -3.27 12.13 2.90
CA TYR A 223 -3.08 13.02 1.78
C TYR A 223 -2.59 14.38 2.28
N ARG A 224 -1.76 15.04 1.46
CA ARG A 224 -1.21 16.34 1.85
C ARG A 224 -2.28 17.43 1.80
N ILE A 225 -2.11 18.41 2.67
CA ILE A 225 -2.89 19.65 2.66
C ILE A 225 -2.03 20.71 1.99
N PRO A 226 -2.42 21.23 0.81
CA PRO A 226 -1.65 22.23 0.08
C PRO A 226 -1.45 23.49 0.91
N LYS A 227 -0.26 24.11 0.77
CA LYS A 227 0.04 25.41 1.38
C LYS A 227 0.01 26.53 0.35
N GLU A 228 0.27 26.21 -0.90
CA GLU A 228 0.34 27.12 -2.04
C GLU A 228 -0.23 26.46 -3.29
N PHE A 229 -0.45 27.24 -4.33
CA PHE A 229 -0.84 26.68 -5.62
C PHE A 229 0.36 25.95 -6.24
N ALA A 230 0.12 24.72 -6.69
CA ALA A 230 1.10 23.95 -7.42
C ALA A 230 0.41 23.01 -8.41
N THR A 231 1.10 22.72 -9.51
CA THR A 231 0.73 21.70 -10.48
C THR A 231 1.88 20.72 -10.61
N THR A 232 1.61 19.43 -10.44
CA THR A 232 2.61 18.38 -10.63
C THR A 232 2.19 17.53 -11.82
N ILE A 233 3.11 17.32 -12.77
CA ILE A 233 2.92 16.47 -13.95
C ILE A 233 4.01 15.41 -13.93
N ASN A 234 3.59 14.16 -14.02
CA ASN A 234 4.49 13.01 -14.19
C ASN A 234 4.12 12.33 -15.51
N ALA A 235 5.10 12.09 -16.36
CA ALA A 235 4.92 11.40 -17.62
C ALA A 235 5.98 10.30 -17.77
N SER A 236 5.58 9.15 -18.27
CA SER A 236 6.48 8.02 -18.57
C SER A 236 5.94 7.22 -19.76
N LEU A 237 6.74 6.27 -20.26
CA LEU A 237 6.28 5.36 -21.32
C LEU A 237 5.13 4.45 -20.86
N LEU A 238 4.92 4.32 -19.56
CA LEU A 238 3.86 3.48 -18.95
C LEU A 238 2.60 4.27 -18.62
N GLY A 239 2.56 5.56 -18.90
CA GLY A 239 1.43 6.43 -18.60
C GLY A 239 1.84 7.73 -17.95
N GLY A 240 0.85 8.45 -17.38
CA GLY A 240 1.10 9.75 -16.77
C GLY A 240 0.09 10.11 -15.69
N SER A 241 0.41 11.16 -14.96
CA SER A 241 -0.48 11.76 -13.98
C SER A 241 -0.32 13.26 -13.93
N ALA A 242 -1.42 13.93 -13.61
CA ALA A 242 -1.44 15.37 -13.35
C ALA A 242 -2.14 15.63 -12.03
N THR A 243 -1.54 16.46 -11.19
CA THR A 243 -2.12 16.85 -9.90
C THR A 243 -2.10 18.37 -9.79
N VAL A 244 -3.25 18.96 -9.50
CA VAL A 244 -3.41 20.40 -9.25
C VAL A 244 -3.82 20.59 -7.80
N GLU A 245 -3.14 21.46 -7.11
CA GLU A 245 -3.38 21.70 -5.69
C GLU A 245 -3.30 23.17 -5.33
N GLY A 246 -4.04 23.59 -4.31
CA GLY A 246 -4.00 24.97 -3.88
C GLY A 246 -4.91 25.30 -2.70
N ARG A 247 -4.82 26.54 -2.25
CA ARG A 247 -5.71 27.13 -1.26
C ARG A 247 -6.56 28.22 -1.86
N MET A 248 -7.82 28.25 -1.46
CA MET A 248 -8.82 29.20 -1.91
C MET A 248 -9.60 29.74 -0.71
N LEU A 249 -10.51 30.70 -0.95
CA LEU A 249 -11.41 31.26 0.05
C LEU A 249 -10.67 31.79 1.30
N HIS A 250 -9.64 32.63 1.10
CA HIS A 250 -8.82 33.17 2.18
C HIS A 250 -8.16 32.08 3.04
N ASN A 251 -7.62 31.06 2.42
CA ASN A 251 -6.97 29.90 3.01
C ASN A 251 -7.90 28.94 3.81
N LYS A 252 -9.21 29.11 3.72
CA LYS A 252 -10.18 28.20 4.39
C LYS A 252 -10.40 26.90 3.63
N LEU A 253 -10.27 26.91 2.29
CA LEU A 253 -10.43 25.72 1.45
C LEU A 253 -9.09 25.31 0.87
N SER A 254 -8.65 24.10 1.20
CA SER A 254 -7.54 23.41 0.56
C SER A 254 -8.09 22.36 -0.39
N ALA A 255 -7.58 22.30 -1.62
CA ALA A 255 -8.04 21.37 -2.65
C ALA A 255 -6.87 20.68 -3.34
N ILE A 256 -6.99 19.39 -3.57
CA ILE A 256 -6.11 18.60 -4.45
C ILE A 256 -7.00 17.84 -5.42
N LEU A 257 -6.69 17.95 -6.70
CA LEU A 257 -7.29 17.16 -7.78
C LEU A 257 -6.16 16.41 -8.49
N GLY A 258 -6.28 15.11 -8.62
CA GLY A 258 -5.31 14.25 -9.32
C GLY A 258 -6.01 13.39 -10.36
N VAL A 259 -5.42 13.29 -11.56
CA VAL A 259 -5.84 12.38 -12.62
C VAL A 259 -4.67 11.49 -12.98
N ARG A 260 -4.92 10.19 -13.19
CA ARG A 260 -3.91 9.22 -13.61
C ARG A 260 -4.40 8.42 -14.80
N TYR A 261 -3.48 8.15 -15.71
CA TYR A 261 -3.64 7.18 -16.78
C TYR A 261 -2.45 6.22 -16.77
N ARG A 262 -2.70 4.93 -16.96
CA ARG A 262 -1.65 3.94 -17.05
C ARG A 262 -1.98 2.89 -18.10
N ASP A 263 -0.97 2.51 -18.86
CA ASP A 263 -0.99 1.42 -19.81
C ASP A 263 0.16 0.44 -19.48
N ASN A 264 -0.20 -0.79 -19.17
CA ASN A 264 0.76 -1.83 -18.80
C ASN A 264 1.13 -2.73 -20.00
N SER A 265 0.71 -2.41 -21.22
CA SER A 265 0.99 -3.21 -22.40
C SER A 265 2.47 -3.43 -22.67
N LEU A 266 3.33 -2.43 -22.36
CA LEU A 266 4.79 -2.55 -22.45
C LEU A 266 5.39 -3.62 -21.54
N PHE A 267 4.78 -3.91 -20.40
CA PHE A 267 5.24 -5.00 -19.52
C PHE A 267 4.84 -6.38 -20.03
N ILE A 268 3.74 -6.47 -20.78
CA ILE A 268 3.11 -7.74 -21.13
C ILE A 268 3.49 -8.14 -22.56
N ASN A 269 3.49 -7.20 -23.49
CA ASN A 269 3.73 -7.45 -24.92
C ASN A 269 5.23 -7.44 -25.26
N SER A 270 6.05 -8.15 -24.49
CA SER A 270 7.45 -8.32 -24.84
C SER A 270 7.64 -9.46 -25.85
N LYS A 271 8.81 -9.48 -26.54
CA LYS A 271 9.08 -10.40 -27.66
C LYS A 271 8.91 -11.90 -27.35
N ASP A 272 9.05 -12.27 -26.08
CA ASP A 272 9.01 -13.69 -25.65
C ASP A 272 7.69 -14.09 -25.00
N VAL A 273 6.80 -13.12 -24.69
CA VAL A 273 5.43 -13.36 -24.24
C VAL A 273 4.51 -12.71 -25.27
N SER A 274 4.26 -13.41 -26.33
CA SER A 274 3.41 -12.95 -27.40
C SER A 274 1.94 -13.01 -26.97
N THR A 275 1.49 -11.99 -26.26
CA THR A 275 0.07 -11.77 -25.92
C THR A 275 -0.33 -10.39 -26.39
N THR A 276 -1.53 -10.26 -26.93
CA THR A 276 -2.13 -8.94 -27.18
C THR A 276 -2.97 -8.55 -25.98
N ALA A 277 -2.29 -8.17 -24.89
CA ALA A 277 -2.98 -7.64 -23.72
C ALA A 277 -2.85 -6.11 -23.70
N ASN A 278 -3.98 -5.43 -23.58
CA ASN A 278 -4.06 -3.96 -23.52
C ASN A 278 -4.76 -3.55 -22.22
N PRO A 279 -4.13 -3.76 -21.04
CA PRO A 279 -4.67 -3.29 -19.79
C PRO A 279 -4.46 -1.78 -19.67
N ASN A 280 -5.56 -1.05 -19.61
CA ASN A 280 -5.51 0.39 -19.41
C ASN A 280 -6.39 0.81 -18.23
N PHE A 281 -5.88 1.78 -17.50
CA PHE A 281 -6.43 2.19 -16.23
C PHE A 281 -6.47 3.71 -16.16
N THR A 282 -7.60 4.26 -15.75
CA THR A 282 -7.80 5.70 -15.59
C THR A 282 -8.51 5.98 -14.29
N ASP A 283 -8.04 6.95 -13.53
CA ASP A 283 -8.77 7.46 -12.39
C ASP A 283 -8.67 8.98 -12.24
N ALA A 284 -9.65 9.52 -11.55
CA ALA A 284 -9.68 10.90 -11.10
C ALA A 284 -10.03 10.95 -9.63
N GLN A 285 -9.22 11.64 -8.84
CA GLN A 285 -9.42 11.78 -7.40
C GLN A 285 -9.45 13.25 -6.99
N THR A 286 -10.25 13.54 -5.98
CA THR A 286 -10.27 14.86 -5.35
C THR A 286 -10.25 14.73 -3.83
N PHE A 287 -9.48 15.59 -3.19
CA PHE A 287 -9.52 15.76 -1.74
C PHE A 287 -9.67 17.25 -1.44
N LEU A 288 -10.78 17.59 -0.80
CA LEU A 288 -11.10 18.94 -0.37
C LEU A 288 -11.11 19.00 1.14
N SER A 289 -10.54 20.05 1.71
CA SER A 289 -10.53 20.27 3.15
C SER A 289 -10.93 21.72 3.43
N TYR A 290 -12.11 21.91 4.02
CA TYR A 290 -12.71 23.21 4.28
C TYR A 290 -12.80 23.48 5.78
N GLN A 291 -12.09 24.52 6.23
CA GLN A 291 -12.20 25.02 7.60
C GLN A 291 -13.37 26.02 7.68
N VAL A 292 -14.52 25.55 8.17
CA VAL A 292 -15.74 26.37 8.31
C VAL A 292 -15.49 27.48 9.32
N ASN A 293 -15.00 27.10 10.51
CA ASN A 293 -14.58 27.99 11.61
C ASN A 293 -13.47 27.31 12.42
N SER A 294 -13.03 27.90 13.53
CA SER A 294 -11.97 27.34 14.39
C SER A 294 -12.26 25.92 14.88
N ASN A 295 -13.51 25.54 15.00
CA ASN A 295 -13.93 24.30 15.64
C ASN A 295 -14.46 23.26 14.65
N LEU A 296 -14.91 23.67 13.45
CA LEU A 296 -15.52 22.78 12.45
C LEU A 296 -14.71 22.74 11.19
N LYS A 297 -14.28 21.55 10.81
CA LYS A 297 -13.60 21.19 9.57
C LYS A 297 -14.41 20.16 8.82
N ILE A 298 -14.55 20.33 7.52
CA ILE A 298 -15.21 19.38 6.62
C ILE A 298 -14.23 18.95 5.55
N ASP A 299 -14.02 17.64 5.43
CA ASP A 299 -13.19 17.01 4.42
C ASP A 299 -14.08 16.23 3.44
N PHE A 300 -13.79 16.32 2.14
CA PHE A 300 -14.41 15.50 1.10
C PHE A 300 -13.34 14.73 0.35
N LEU A 301 -13.55 13.43 0.19
CA LEU A 301 -12.71 12.54 -0.63
C LEU A 301 -13.58 11.92 -1.70
N GLY A 302 -13.24 12.14 -2.98
CA GLY A 302 -13.91 11.58 -4.13
C GLY A 302 -12.95 10.79 -5.01
N ASN A 303 -13.43 9.70 -5.61
CA ASN A 303 -12.72 8.91 -6.61
C ASN A 303 -13.68 8.41 -7.67
N PHE A 304 -13.24 8.47 -8.91
CA PHE A 304 -13.84 7.80 -10.05
C PHE A 304 -12.76 7.03 -10.78
N SER A 305 -12.96 5.74 -11.06
CA SER A 305 -11.97 4.93 -11.78
C SER A 305 -12.62 3.99 -12.78
N ILE A 306 -11.93 3.79 -13.89
CA ILE A 306 -12.25 2.80 -14.94
C ILE A 306 -10.99 1.99 -15.18
N ASN A 307 -11.10 0.68 -15.01
CA ASN A 307 -10.04 -0.26 -15.25
C ASN A 307 -10.51 -1.26 -16.30
N ASN A 308 -9.83 -1.32 -17.45
CA ASN A 308 -10.11 -2.25 -18.52
C ASN A 308 -8.94 -3.23 -18.64
N TYR A 309 -9.28 -4.51 -18.77
CA TYR A 309 -8.33 -5.56 -19.03
C TYR A 309 -8.80 -6.36 -20.24
N ASN A 310 -8.22 -6.06 -21.39
CA ASN A 310 -8.50 -6.78 -22.63
C ASN A 310 -7.32 -7.70 -22.91
N TYR A 311 -7.57 -8.96 -23.07
CA TYR A 311 -6.57 -9.99 -23.28
C TYR A 311 -6.99 -10.92 -24.43
N THR A 312 -6.11 -11.06 -25.42
CA THR A 312 -6.24 -12.03 -26.48
C THR A 312 -5.04 -12.94 -26.39
N PRO A 313 -5.20 -14.18 -25.91
CA PRO A 313 -4.10 -15.12 -25.80
C PRO A 313 -3.62 -15.52 -27.19
N ILE A 314 -2.32 -15.74 -27.33
CA ILE A 314 -1.72 -16.27 -28.55
C ILE A 314 -0.95 -17.52 -28.23
N THR A 315 -0.60 -18.28 -29.26
CA THR A 315 0.14 -19.53 -29.16
C THR A 315 1.36 -19.37 -28.27
N ARG A 316 1.49 -20.22 -27.27
CA ARG A 316 2.57 -20.21 -26.29
C ARG A 316 3.37 -21.49 -26.38
N ARG A 317 4.71 -21.37 -26.25
CA ARG A 317 5.62 -22.50 -26.14
C ARG A 317 6.35 -22.42 -24.81
N THR A 318 6.37 -23.50 -24.06
CA THR A 318 7.05 -23.57 -22.77
C THR A 318 7.86 -24.86 -22.69
N LYS A 319 9.19 -24.72 -22.56
CA LYS A 319 10.09 -25.85 -22.33
C LYS A 319 10.18 -26.15 -20.84
N PHE A 320 10.11 -27.43 -20.50
CA PHE A 320 10.18 -27.93 -19.13
C PHE A 320 10.73 -29.35 -19.09
N GLY A 321 10.79 -29.98 -17.93
CA GLY A 321 11.31 -31.34 -17.77
C GLY A 321 12.76 -31.37 -17.25
N THR A 322 13.45 -32.45 -17.50
CA THR A 322 14.87 -32.65 -17.12
C THR A 322 15.78 -32.59 -18.32
N VAL A 323 17.10 -32.48 -18.09
CA VAL A 323 18.09 -32.57 -19.18
C VAL A 323 18.01 -33.89 -19.93
N SER A 324 17.65 -35.00 -19.28
CA SER A 324 17.48 -36.32 -19.88
C SER A 324 16.11 -36.54 -20.54
N ASN A 325 15.12 -35.73 -20.21
CA ASN A 325 13.75 -35.78 -20.76
C ASN A 325 13.19 -34.36 -20.88
N PRO A 326 13.72 -33.56 -21.82
CA PRO A 326 13.21 -32.21 -22.04
C PRO A 326 11.94 -32.27 -22.88
N LEU A 327 10.92 -31.54 -22.44
CA LEU A 327 9.62 -31.46 -23.07
C LEU A 327 9.30 -30.03 -23.49
N GLU A 328 8.49 -29.86 -24.52
CA GLU A 328 7.91 -28.56 -24.89
C GLU A 328 6.40 -28.69 -24.95
N LEU A 329 5.70 -27.88 -24.15
CA LEU A 329 4.28 -27.68 -24.26
C LEU A 329 4.01 -26.54 -25.25
N ILE A 330 3.21 -26.83 -26.27
CA ILE A 330 2.71 -25.82 -27.20
C ILE A 330 1.22 -25.67 -26.92
N VAL A 331 0.80 -24.47 -26.58
CA VAL A 331 -0.60 -24.13 -26.34
C VAL A 331 -1.09 -23.22 -27.47
N TYR A 332 -1.98 -23.71 -28.27
CA TYR A 332 -2.67 -22.93 -29.29
C TYR A 332 -3.91 -22.32 -28.67
N TYR A 333 -3.96 -20.99 -28.62
CA TYR A 333 -5.09 -20.27 -28.07
C TYR A 333 -5.96 -19.67 -29.17
N ASP A 334 -7.28 -19.65 -28.92
CA ASP A 334 -8.24 -18.86 -29.66
C ASP A 334 -9.24 -18.23 -28.66
N GLY A 335 -9.72 -17.03 -28.97
CA GLY A 335 -10.68 -16.35 -28.11
C GLY A 335 -10.16 -15.06 -27.48
N GLN A 336 -10.89 -14.56 -26.50
CA GLN A 336 -10.62 -13.28 -25.84
C GLN A 336 -11.16 -13.23 -24.41
N GLU A 337 -10.56 -12.33 -23.63
CA GLU A 337 -11.02 -11.92 -22.30
C GLU A 337 -11.21 -10.40 -22.26
N LYS A 338 -12.30 -9.95 -21.66
CA LYS A 338 -12.63 -8.54 -21.43
C LYS A 338 -13.14 -8.38 -20.02
N ASP A 339 -12.34 -7.78 -19.18
CA ASP A 339 -12.74 -7.43 -17.82
C ASP A 339 -12.86 -5.92 -17.72
N LYS A 340 -13.89 -5.45 -17.04
CA LYS A 340 -14.14 -4.02 -16.81
C LYS A 340 -14.55 -3.78 -15.38
N PHE A 341 -13.90 -2.84 -14.72
CA PHE A 341 -14.21 -2.43 -13.36
C PHE A 341 -14.44 -0.92 -13.34
N GLU A 342 -15.65 -0.50 -13.06
CA GLU A 342 -16.03 0.91 -12.88
C GLU A 342 -16.33 1.17 -11.42
N THR A 343 -15.67 2.16 -10.84
CA THR A 343 -15.82 2.47 -9.42
C THR A 343 -16.07 3.95 -9.21
N VAL A 344 -17.06 4.26 -8.39
CA VAL A 344 -17.35 5.59 -7.88
C VAL A 344 -17.30 5.55 -6.36
N PHE A 345 -16.52 6.44 -5.76
CA PHE A 345 -16.43 6.58 -4.32
C PHE A 345 -16.57 8.05 -3.91
N GLY A 346 -17.37 8.30 -2.88
CA GLY A 346 -17.52 9.59 -2.28
C GLY A 346 -17.58 9.47 -0.76
N ALA A 347 -16.85 10.33 -0.06
CA ALA A 347 -16.88 10.38 1.40
C ALA A 347 -16.84 11.81 1.92
N LEU A 348 -17.66 12.11 2.91
CA LEU A 348 -17.71 13.37 3.64
C LEU A 348 -17.38 13.11 5.09
N LYS A 349 -16.38 13.82 5.62
CA LYS A 349 -15.98 13.75 7.02
C LYS A 349 -16.08 15.13 7.67
N SER A 350 -16.93 15.26 8.66
CA SER A 350 -17.05 16.45 9.51
C SER A 350 -16.29 16.21 10.80
N SER A 351 -15.35 17.09 11.14
CA SER A 351 -14.58 17.05 12.38
C SER A 351 -14.89 18.28 13.22
N TYR A 352 -15.40 18.08 14.41
CA TYR A 352 -15.83 19.14 15.32
C TYR A 352 -15.06 19.08 16.64
N THR A 353 -14.31 20.11 16.94
CA THR A 353 -13.63 20.30 18.21
C THR A 353 -14.59 20.94 19.21
N VAL A 354 -15.15 20.12 20.11
CA VAL A 354 -16.12 20.60 21.12
C VAL A 354 -15.40 21.51 22.11
N ASN A 355 -14.22 21.10 22.57
CA ASN A 355 -13.32 21.84 23.45
C ASN A 355 -11.90 21.28 23.32
N GLU A 356 -10.95 21.80 24.10
CA GLU A 356 -9.53 21.38 24.05
C GLU A 356 -9.31 19.88 24.29
N ASN A 357 -10.27 19.19 24.91
CA ASN A 357 -10.13 17.79 25.28
C ASN A 357 -10.97 16.86 24.40
N LEU A 358 -12.03 17.33 23.73
CA LEU A 358 -13.01 16.48 23.04
C LEU A 358 -13.14 16.86 21.57
N ASN A 359 -12.82 15.90 20.71
CA ASN A 359 -13.07 15.96 19.27
C ASN A 359 -14.09 14.91 18.85
N LEU A 360 -15.01 15.32 18.00
CA LEU A 360 -16.00 14.46 17.38
C LEU A 360 -15.75 14.43 15.87
N SER A 361 -15.95 13.28 15.25
CA SER A 361 -15.95 13.20 13.79
C SER A 361 -17.10 12.33 13.29
N LEU A 362 -17.83 12.83 12.33
CA LEU A 362 -18.87 12.11 11.60
C LEU A 362 -18.38 11.89 10.19
N THR A 363 -18.34 10.63 9.73
CA THR A 363 -17.97 10.26 8.38
C THR A 363 -19.13 9.54 7.71
N THR A 364 -19.48 9.97 6.51
CA THR A 364 -20.40 9.25 5.62
C THR A 364 -19.69 8.92 4.35
N SER A 365 -19.87 7.71 3.81
CA SER A 365 -19.26 7.33 2.53
C SER A 365 -20.16 6.39 1.74
N ALA A 366 -20.04 6.47 0.43
CA ALA A 366 -20.67 5.55 -0.52
C ALA A 366 -19.59 5.04 -1.49
N TYR A 367 -19.52 3.75 -1.67
CA TYR A 367 -18.69 3.05 -2.65
C TYR A 367 -19.60 2.25 -3.55
N HIS A 368 -19.56 2.52 -4.86
CA HIS A 368 -20.30 1.80 -5.86
C HIS A 368 -19.34 1.24 -6.90
N THR A 369 -19.43 -0.05 -7.20
CA THR A 369 -18.65 -0.70 -8.24
C THR A 369 -19.53 -1.53 -9.13
N ILE A 370 -19.28 -1.45 -10.44
CA ILE A 370 -19.87 -2.31 -11.47
C ILE A 370 -18.69 -3.05 -12.11
N GLU A 371 -18.75 -4.36 -12.07
CA GLU A 371 -17.65 -5.22 -12.46
C GLU A 371 -18.14 -6.27 -13.44
N GLU A 372 -17.45 -6.43 -14.55
CA GLU A 372 -17.71 -7.40 -15.60
C GLU A 372 -16.44 -8.23 -15.81
N GLU A 373 -16.61 -9.55 -15.89
CA GLU A 373 -15.56 -10.51 -16.18
C GLU A 373 -16.07 -11.45 -17.27
N TYR A 374 -15.69 -11.20 -18.53
CA TYR A 374 -16.18 -11.91 -19.69
C TYR A 374 -15.04 -12.53 -20.48
N TYR A 375 -15.05 -13.84 -20.61
CA TYR A 375 -14.08 -14.52 -21.46
C TYR A 375 -14.68 -15.73 -22.18
N ASP A 376 -14.13 -15.99 -23.36
CA ASP A 376 -14.25 -17.21 -24.13
C ASP A 376 -12.84 -17.55 -24.62
N ILE A 377 -12.24 -18.57 -24.06
CA ILE A 377 -10.87 -18.96 -24.37
C ILE A 377 -10.81 -20.46 -24.62
N LEU A 378 -10.44 -20.83 -25.85
CA LEU A 378 -10.07 -22.17 -26.24
C LEU A 378 -8.56 -22.30 -26.16
N ALA A 379 -8.07 -23.32 -25.48
CA ALA A 379 -6.67 -23.68 -25.41
C ALA A 379 -6.51 -25.13 -25.89
N SER A 380 -5.74 -25.35 -26.95
CA SER A 380 -5.39 -26.69 -27.44
C SER A 380 -3.94 -26.98 -27.11
N TYR A 381 -3.70 -28.12 -26.47
CA TYR A 381 -2.41 -28.47 -25.89
C TYR A 381 -1.72 -29.53 -26.73
N ASN A 382 -0.50 -29.27 -27.16
CA ASN A 382 0.40 -30.25 -27.76
C ASN A 382 1.67 -30.39 -26.90
N LEU A 383 2.01 -31.62 -26.57
CA LEU A 383 3.22 -31.95 -25.84
C LEU A 383 4.24 -32.53 -26.83
N GLY A 384 5.44 -31.96 -26.87
CA GLY A 384 6.52 -32.41 -27.75
C GLY A 384 7.72 -32.85 -26.95
N GLU A 385 8.42 -33.90 -27.44
CA GLU A 385 9.74 -34.25 -26.98
C GLU A 385 10.77 -33.36 -27.65
N VAL A 386 11.74 -32.88 -26.90
CA VAL A 386 12.75 -31.95 -27.39
C VAL A 386 14.04 -32.74 -27.58
N ASN A 387 14.69 -32.58 -28.75
CA ASN A 387 15.98 -33.18 -29.01
C ASN A 387 17.04 -32.67 -28.02
N ASN A 388 17.62 -33.57 -27.25
CA ASN A 388 18.63 -33.28 -26.25
C ASN A 388 20.04 -33.74 -26.62
N ASP A 389 20.24 -34.22 -27.87
CA ASP A 389 21.55 -34.60 -28.39
C ASP A 389 22.36 -33.35 -28.78
N PHE A 390 23.36 -33.04 -27.96
CA PHE A 390 24.27 -31.91 -28.19
C PHE A 390 25.08 -32.01 -29.49
N GLY A 391 25.14 -33.18 -30.10
CA GLY A 391 25.81 -33.41 -31.39
C GLY A 391 24.89 -33.23 -32.59
N SER A 392 23.60 -33.11 -32.40
CA SER A 392 22.61 -32.97 -33.45
C SER A 392 22.48 -31.50 -33.93
N ASN A 393 22.29 -31.32 -35.24
CA ASN A 393 21.93 -30.02 -35.79
C ASN A 393 20.54 -29.53 -35.32
N ASP A 394 19.71 -30.45 -34.89
CA ASP A 394 18.34 -30.20 -34.40
C ASP A 394 18.26 -30.12 -32.85
N PHE A 395 19.43 -29.93 -32.21
CA PHE A 395 19.44 -29.74 -30.74
C PHE A 395 18.48 -28.64 -30.28
N GLY A 396 17.60 -29.00 -29.36
CA GLY A 396 16.57 -28.08 -28.85
C GLY A 396 15.34 -27.94 -29.72
N ALA A 397 15.25 -28.60 -30.88
CA ALA A 397 14.05 -28.69 -31.70
C ALA A 397 13.07 -29.73 -31.14
N VAL A 398 11.77 -29.57 -31.40
CA VAL A 398 10.76 -30.58 -31.08
C VAL A 398 10.77 -31.66 -32.13
N GLU A 399 11.12 -32.90 -31.74
CA GLU A 399 11.17 -34.04 -32.64
C GLU A 399 9.83 -34.66 -32.89
N PHE A 400 9.00 -34.75 -31.82
CA PHE A 400 7.68 -35.36 -31.85
C PHE A 400 6.73 -34.50 -31.04
N SER A 401 5.51 -34.31 -31.54
CA SER A 401 4.47 -33.52 -30.85
C SER A 401 3.11 -34.15 -31.03
N GLU A 402 2.42 -34.41 -29.95
CA GLU A 402 1.06 -34.92 -29.96
C GLU A 402 0.08 -34.03 -29.24
N GLY A 403 -1.17 -34.08 -29.66
CA GLY A 403 -2.25 -33.39 -28.95
C GLY A 403 -2.59 -34.11 -27.65
N ILE A 404 -2.45 -33.43 -26.53
CA ILE A 404 -2.75 -33.98 -25.20
C ILE A 404 -4.06 -33.50 -24.62
N GLY A 405 -4.81 -32.66 -25.35
CA GLY A 405 -6.11 -32.20 -24.96
C GLY A 405 -6.44 -30.79 -25.39
N SER A 406 -7.63 -30.36 -25.09
CA SER A 406 -8.06 -28.97 -25.19
C SER A 406 -8.99 -28.59 -24.06
N GLN A 407 -9.10 -27.29 -23.81
CA GLN A 407 -9.94 -26.72 -22.77
C GLN A 407 -10.63 -25.49 -23.32
N LEU A 408 -11.95 -25.46 -23.24
CA LEU A 408 -12.76 -24.28 -23.53
C LEU A 408 -13.32 -23.73 -22.25
N SER A 409 -12.90 -22.53 -21.91
CA SER A 409 -13.34 -21.82 -20.72
C SER A 409 -14.23 -20.65 -21.09
N HIS A 410 -15.37 -20.53 -20.42
CA HIS A 410 -16.37 -19.47 -20.63
C HIS A 410 -16.72 -18.80 -19.31
N ALA A 411 -16.86 -17.48 -19.32
CA ALA A 411 -17.45 -16.75 -18.20
C ALA A 411 -18.25 -15.53 -18.66
N ARG A 412 -19.33 -15.26 -17.92
CA ARG A 412 -20.14 -14.04 -17.96
C ARG A 412 -20.52 -13.71 -16.52
N ASN A 413 -19.59 -13.06 -15.83
CA ASN A 413 -19.75 -12.72 -14.43
C ASN A 413 -19.97 -11.21 -14.31
N ASP A 414 -20.96 -10.81 -13.52
CA ASP A 414 -21.27 -9.42 -13.25
C ASP A 414 -21.48 -9.21 -11.76
N ILE A 415 -20.94 -8.13 -11.23
CA ILE A 415 -21.26 -7.63 -9.88
C ILE A 415 -21.66 -6.16 -9.96
N ASP A 416 -22.78 -5.83 -9.33
CA ASP A 416 -23.21 -4.47 -9.01
C ASP A 416 -23.27 -4.37 -7.47
N ALA A 417 -22.34 -3.65 -6.87
CA ALA A 417 -22.20 -3.57 -5.42
C ALA A 417 -22.17 -2.12 -4.93
N LEU A 418 -23.09 -1.82 -4.01
CA LEU A 418 -23.17 -0.53 -3.34
C LEU A 418 -22.92 -0.70 -1.84
N ILE A 419 -21.91 -0.02 -1.30
CA ILE A 419 -21.56 -0.02 0.11
C ILE A 419 -21.73 1.39 0.68
N ASN A 420 -22.66 1.55 1.62
CA ASN A 420 -22.90 2.81 2.32
C ASN A 420 -22.44 2.70 3.77
N ASN A 421 -21.76 3.73 4.26
CA ASN A 421 -21.28 3.81 5.63
C ASN A 421 -21.67 5.12 6.30
N ILE A 422 -21.94 5.02 7.60
CA ILE A 422 -21.98 6.16 8.50
C ILE A 422 -21.20 5.80 9.77
N GLU A 423 -20.23 6.63 10.15
CA GLU A 423 -19.34 6.40 11.27
C GLU A 423 -19.23 7.65 12.14
N LEU A 424 -19.48 7.49 13.43
CA LEU A 424 -19.25 8.52 14.45
C LEU A 424 -18.07 8.09 15.32
N LYS A 425 -17.08 8.97 15.46
CA LYS A 425 -15.94 8.79 16.36
C LYS A 425 -15.85 9.94 17.33
N ALA A 426 -15.46 9.64 18.57
CA ALA A 426 -15.16 10.61 19.61
C ALA A 426 -13.76 10.32 20.17
N THR A 427 -12.95 11.34 20.29
CA THR A 427 -11.63 11.28 20.95
C THR A 427 -11.63 12.28 22.09
N TYR A 428 -11.50 11.76 23.33
CA TYR A 428 -11.33 12.56 24.53
C TYR A 428 -9.91 12.43 25.03
N LYS A 429 -9.18 13.55 25.11
CA LYS A 429 -7.80 13.60 25.58
C LYS A 429 -7.68 14.61 26.71
N LYS A 430 -7.20 14.15 27.86
CA LYS A 430 -6.92 15.03 29.01
C LYS A 430 -5.60 14.60 29.65
N TYR A 431 -4.65 15.54 29.72
CA TYR A 431 -3.29 15.28 30.18
C TYR A 431 -2.61 14.13 29.40
N LYS A 432 -2.23 13.07 30.11
CA LYS A 432 -1.57 11.86 29.55
C LYS A 432 -2.56 10.73 29.18
N HIS A 433 -3.89 10.97 29.31
CA HIS A 433 -4.96 10.00 29.08
C HIS A 433 -5.68 10.30 27.77
N GLN A 434 -5.99 9.25 27.01
CA GLN A 434 -6.82 9.35 25.81
C GLN A 434 -7.85 8.23 25.79
N LEU A 435 -9.09 8.58 25.50
CA LEU A 435 -10.21 7.68 25.26
C LEU A 435 -10.70 7.89 23.83
N ASP A 436 -10.74 6.82 23.05
CA ASP A 436 -11.34 6.83 21.72
C ASP A 436 -12.57 5.92 21.72
N PHE A 437 -13.63 6.39 21.16
CA PHE A 437 -14.89 5.68 21.02
C PHE A 437 -15.40 5.84 19.58
N GLY A 438 -16.03 4.80 19.03
CA GLY A 438 -16.64 4.90 17.71
C GLY A 438 -17.78 3.91 17.50
N VAL A 439 -18.74 4.33 16.67
CA VAL A 439 -19.83 3.51 16.16
C VAL A 439 -19.89 3.67 14.66
N LYS A 440 -20.00 2.56 13.93
CA LYS A 440 -20.12 2.51 12.48
C LYS A 440 -21.30 1.63 12.09
N TYR A 441 -22.17 2.13 11.22
CA TYR A 441 -23.14 1.34 10.49
C TYR A 441 -22.74 1.26 9.03
N GLN A 442 -22.78 0.05 8.46
CA GLN A 442 -22.47 -0.22 7.06
C GLN A 442 -23.58 -1.09 6.47
N LYS A 443 -24.04 -0.69 5.30
CA LYS A 443 -24.97 -1.47 4.48
C LYS A 443 -24.36 -1.77 3.13
N GLU A 444 -24.36 -3.05 2.76
CA GLU A 444 -23.86 -3.55 1.48
C GLU A 444 -25.04 -4.13 0.72
N ASP A 445 -25.35 -3.61 -0.46
CA ASP A 445 -26.36 -4.14 -1.40
C ASP A 445 -25.61 -4.68 -2.62
N ILE A 446 -25.66 -6.00 -2.84
CA ILE A 446 -24.85 -6.69 -3.84
C ILE A 446 -25.74 -7.54 -4.72
N LYS A 447 -25.67 -7.28 -6.04
CA LYS A 447 -26.26 -8.11 -7.08
C LYS A 447 -25.13 -8.79 -7.83
N ASP A 448 -25.17 -10.10 -7.87
CA ASP A 448 -24.12 -10.94 -8.41
C ASP A 448 -24.70 -11.98 -9.34
N ARG A 449 -24.16 -12.06 -10.55
CA ARG A 449 -24.45 -13.08 -11.52
C ARG A 449 -23.17 -13.80 -11.89
N ILE A 450 -23.18 -15.11 -11.71
CA ILE A 450 -22.09 -15.99 -12.12
C ILE A 450 -22.62 -16.94 -13.18
N ASN A 451 -21.95 -17.02 -14.30
CA ASN A 451 -22.17 -18.01 -15.32
C ASN A 451 -20.81 -18.43 -15.90
N GLU A 452 -20.26 -19.46 -15.33
CA GLU A 452 -19.00 -20.02 -15.75
C GLU A 452 -19.19 -21.48 -16.14
N TRP A 453 -18.46 -21.91 -17.16
CA TRP A 453 -18.36 -23.34 -17.46
C TRP A 453 -17.02 -23.61 -18.16
N GLU A 454 -16.61 -24.85 -18.06
CA GLU A 454 -15.37 -25.35 -18.62
C GLU A 454 -15.64 -26.70 -19.28
N VAL A 455 -15.20 -26.84 -20.50
CA VAL A 455 -15.23 -28.10 -21.24
C VAL A 455 -13.82 -28.55 -21.48
N ILE A 456 -13.47 -29.74 -21.06
CA ILE A 456 -12.14 -30.34 -21.26
C ILE A 456 -12.31 -31.47 -22.27
N ASP A 457 -11.60 -31.36 -23.35
CA ASP A 457 -11.50 -32.41 -24.36
C ASP A 457 -10.19 -33.18 -24.18
N SER A 458 -10.32 -34.48 -24.10
CA SER A 458 -9.20 -35.34 -23.80
C SER A 458 -8.23 -35.55 -24.95
N VAL A 459 -8.48 -35.10 -26.16
CA VAL A 459 -7.59 -35.27 -27.33
C VAL A 459 -7.56 -34.10 -28.29
N GLY A 460 -8.08 -32.95 -27.91
CA GLY A 460 -8.13 -31.76 -28.77
C GLY A 460 -9.29 -31.74 -29.76
N PHE A 461 -10.29 -32.58 -29.59
CA PHE A 461 -11.41 -32.76 -30.51
C PHE A 461 -12.78 -32.55 -29.88
N ASN A 462 -12.95 -31.63 -29.00
CA ASN A 462 -14.24 -31.26 -28.41
C ASN A 462 -14.92 -32.41 -27.68
N VAL A 463 -14.54 -32.73 -26.47
CA VAL A 463 -15.29 -33.64 -25.60
C VAL A 463 -15.46 -35.04 -26.14
N ARG A 464 -14.59 -35.49 -26.99
CA ARG A 464 -14.63 -36.84 -27.55
C ARG A 464 -13.64 -37.74 -26.82
N PRO A 465 -14.11 -38.69 -26.01
CA PRO A 465 -13.21 -39.70 -25.46
C PRO A 465 -12.66 -40.54 -26.57
N PRO A 466 -11.41 -40.93 -26.58
CA PRO A 466 -10.85 -41.83 -27.55
C PRO A 466 -11.52 -43.20 -27.44
N HIS A 467 -11.86 -43.78 -28.59
CA HIS A 467 -12.38 -45.15 -28.65
C HIS A 467 -11.38 -46.18 -28.14
N HIS A 468 -10.14 -45.99 -28.54
CA HIS A 468 -9.03 -46.84 -28.15
C HIS A 468 -7.87 -46.01 -27.64
N ILE A 469 -7.54 -46.16 -26.39
CA ILE A 469 -6.45 -45.46 -25.71
C ILE A 469 -5.09 -45.79 -26.34
N SER A 470 -4.93 -46.96 -26.99
CA SER A 470 -3.66 -47.50 -27.43
C SER A 470 -3.22 -47.07 -28.83
N ASN A 471 -4.02 -46.43 -29.63
CA ASN A 471 -3.66 -46.19 -31.04
C ASN A 471 -4.07 -44.88 -31.67
N ASN A 472 -4.57 -43.92 -30.88
CA ASN A 472 -4.97 -42.59 -31.34
C ASN A 472 -5.79 -42.55 -32.65
N GLN A 473 -6.51 -43.64 -32.95
CA GLN A 473 -7.24 -43.73 -34.23
C GLN A 473 -8.57 -42.98 -34.18
N PRO A 474 -9.20 -42.77 -35.32
CA PRO A 474 -10.36 -41.89 -35.45
C PRO A 474 -11.42 -42.17 -34.42
N TYR A 475 -11.87 -41.10 -33.77
CA TYR A 475 -12.95 -41.16 -32.78
C TYR A 475 -14.30 -41.25 -33.48
N GLU A 476 -15.18 -42.07 -32.96
CA GLU A 476 -16.59 -41.99 -33.35
C GLU A 476 -17.15 -40.66 -32.80
N PRO A 477 -18.09 -40.03 -33.55
CA PRO A 477 -18.77 -38.84 -33.04
C PRO A 477 -19.43 -39.14 -31.69
N PHE A 478 -19.22 -38.31 -30.72
CA PHE A 478 -19.91 -38.41 -29.46
C PHE A 478 -21.40 -38.11 -29.67
N VAL A 479 -22.25 -39.08 -29.41
CA VAL A 479 -23.71 -39.00 -29.65
C VAL A 479 -24.47 -38.57 -28.39
N GLY A 480 -23.82 -38.43 -27.24
CA GLY A 480 -24.43 -37.97 -26.00
C GLY A 480 -24.47 -36.46 -25.85
N GLU A 481 -25.07 -35.97 -24.80
CA GLU A 481 -25.03 -34.56 -24.43
C GLU A 481 -23.62 -34.16 -24.07
N ILE A 482 -23.16 -32.97 -24.53
CA ILE A 482 -21.89 -32.39 -24.16
C ILE A 482 -22.03 -31.87 -22.73
N MET A 483 -21.41 -32.56 -21.80
CA MET A 483 -21.41 -32.17 -20.40
C MET A 483 -20.16 -31.32 -20.08
N PRO A 484 -20.31 -30.15 -19.51
CA PRO A 484 -19.16 -29.38 -19.05
C PRO A 484 -18.43 -30.16 -17.93
N PHE A 485 -17.08 -30.08 -17.94
CA PHE A 485 -16.26 -30.61 -16.87
C PHE A 485 -16.59 -29.88 -15.56
N GLN A 486 -16.87 -28.60 -15.66
CA GLN A 486 -17.28 -27.74 -14.56
C GLN A 486 -18.33 -26.74 -15.03
N ARG A 487 -19.30 -26.46 -14.18
CA ARG A 487 -20.34 -25.46 -14.43
C ARG A 487 -20.74 -24.80 -13.12
N ILE A 488 -20.68 -23.45 -13.12
CA ILE A 488 -21.22 -22.63 -12.03
C ILE A 488 -22.23 -21.68 -12.63
N LYS A 489 -23.44 -21.70 -12.13
CA LYS A 489 -24.49 -20.79 -12.55
C LYS A 489 -25.29 -20.34 -11.34
N ALA A 490 -25.12 -19.10 -10.95
CA ALA A 490 -25.79 -18.53 -9.79
C ALA A 490 -26.22 -17.08 -10.03
N LYS A 491 -27.27 -16.66 -9.37
CA LYS A 491 -27.70 -15.26 -9.31
C LYS A 491 -28.08 -14.96 -7.88
N ASN A 492 -27.34 -14.05 -7.27
CA ASN A 492 -27.50 -13.67 -5.87
C ASN A 492 -27.88 -12.20 -5.76
N ASN A 493 -28.90 -11.91 -4.94
CA ASN A 493 -29.20 -10.57 -4.47
C ASN A 493 -29.04 -10.58 -2.95
N THR A 494 -28.01 -9.96 -2.45
CA THR A 494 -27.59 -10.07 -1.04
C THR A 494 -27.46 -8.69 -0.42
N THR A 495 -28.06 -8.54 0.76
CA THR A 495 -27.87 -7.37 1.61
C THR A 495 -27.11 -7.78 2.86
N ILE A 496 -26.07 -7.04 3.22
CA ILE A 496 -25.31 -7.25 4.44
C ILE A 496 -25.36 -5.96 5.26
N ASP A 497 -25.97 -6.05 6.45
CA ASP A 497 -25.99 -4.95 7.43
C ASP A 497 -24.95 -5.22 8.51
N ARG A 498 -24.13 -4.23 8.82
CA ARG A 498 -23.08 -4.31 9.84
C ARG A 498 -23.19 -3.16 10.84
N LEU A 499 -23.21 -3.48 12.11
CA LEU A 499 -23.11 -2.51 13.20
C LEU A 499 -21.85 -2.81 14.02
N VAL A 500 -20.97 -1.84 14.08
CA VAL A 500 -19.68 -1.97 14.76
C VAL A 500 -19.57 -0.87 15.81
N TRP A 501 -19.05 -1.20 17.00
CA TRP A 501 -18.60 -0.21 17.97
C TRP A 501 -17.25 -0.60 18.55
N PHE A 502 -16.49 0.38 18.96
CA PHE A 502 -15.27 0.19 19.72
C PHE A 502 -15.09 1.23 20.80
N ALA A 503 -14.36 0.86 21.83
CA ALA A 503 -13.87 1.76 22.86
C ALA A 503 -12.43 1.37 23.20
N GLN A 504 -11.55 2.35 23.31
CA GLN A 504 -10.16 2.10 23.71
C GLN A 504 -9.64 3.22 24.60
N TYR A 505 -8.75 2.84 25.49
CA TYR A 505 -8.06 3.74 26.41
C TYR A 505 -6.57 3.64 26.19
N SER A 506 -5.90 4.79 26.11
CA SER A 506 -4.44 4.90 26.01
C SER A 506 -3.90 5.84 27.08
N LYS A 507 -2.72 5.54 27.59
CA LYS A 507 -2.04 6.40 28.55
C LYS A 507 -0.53 6.42 28.29
N ASN A 508 0.05 7.60 28.36
CA ASN A 508 1.48 7.81 28.54
C ASN A 508 1.80 8.00 30.01
N THR A 509 2.83 7.36 30.50
CA THR A 509 3.29 7.51 31.89
C THR A 509 4.80 7.33 31.95
N GLU A 510 5.35 7.66 33.09
CA GLU A 510 6.77 7.45 33.40
C GLU A 510 6.84 6.67 34.71
N TRP A 511 7.77 5.72 34.76
CA TRP A 511 8.07 4.93 35.93
C TRP A 511 9.58 4.79 36.07
N ASN A 512 10.15 5.36 37.13
CA ASN A 512 11.61 5.42 37.36
C ASN A 512 12.35 5.88 36.11
N ASP A 513 11.95 7.04 35.55
CA ASP A 513 12.48 7.66 34.32
C ASP A 513 12.27 6.85 33.02
N HIS A 514 11.75 5.63 33.09
CA HIS A 514 11.34 4.86 31.91
C HIS A 514 10.03 5.42 31.36
N LYS A 515 9.99 5.65 30.03
CA LYS A 515 8.76 6.10 29.35
C LYS A 515 7.93 4.92 28.95
N ILE A 516 6.67 4.91 29.42
CA ILE A 516 5.72 3.83 29.19
C ILE A 516 4.53 4.38 28.45
N TRP A 517 4.09 3.64 27.46
CA TRP A 517 2.82 3.82 26.77
C TRP A 517 2.05 2.50 26.76
N TYR A 518 0.75 2.56 27.00
CA TYR A 518 -0.12 1.41 26.84
C TYR A 518 -1.49 1.79 26.26
N ASN A 519 -2.10 0.82 25.62
CA ASN A 519 -3.44 0.89 25.03
C ASN A 519 -4.18 -0.41 25.33
N LEU A 520 -5.46 -0.28 25.70
CA LEU A 520 -6.37 -1.40 25.85
C LEU A 520 -7.69 -1.00 25.20
N GLY A 521 -8.21 -1.89 24.36
CA GLY A 521 -9.43 -1.63 23.61
C GLY A 521 -10.31 -2.86 23.43
N VAL A 522 -11.59 -2.61 23.31
CA VAL A 522 -12.63 -3.59 22.98
C VAL A 522 -13.37 -3.15 21.74
N ARG A 523 -13.76 -4.10 20.93
CA ARG A 523 -14.53 -3.88 19.71
C ARG A 523 -15.60 -4.96 19.56
N SER A 524 -16.79 -4.57 19.10
CA SER A 524 -17.88 -5.48 18.77
C SER A 524 -18.26 -5.28 17.32
N HIS A 525 -18.59 -6.37 16.66
CA HIS A 525 -19.12 -6.37 15.30
C HIS A 525 -20.34 -7.28 15.24
N ASN A 526 -21.48 -6.70 14.91
CA ASN A 526 -22.73 -7.38 14.64
C ASN A 526 -23.03 -7.27 13.14
N TRP A 527 -23.33 -8.38 12.48
CA TRP A 527 -23.69 -8.36 11.07
C TRP A 527 -24.85 -9.33 10.78
N ASN A 528 -25.64 -8.96 9.79
CA ASN A 528 -26.75 -9.71 9.29
C ASN A 528 -26.61 -9.89 7.77
N VAL A 529 -26.75 -11.12 7.30
CA VAL A 529 -26.74 -11.45 5.87
C VAL A 529 -28.15 -11.91 5.50
N ASN A 530 -28.76 -11.25 4.53
CA ASN A 530 -30.07 -11.60 4.00
C ASN A 530 -30.12 -11.36 2.49
N GLY A 531 -31.19 -11.77 1.83
CA GLY A 531 -31.41 -11.53 0.40
C GLY A 531 -32.55 -12.36 -0.16
N THR A 532 -32.71 -12.31 -1.49
CA THR A 532 -33.73 -13.14 -2.17
C THR A 532 -33.36 -14.62 -2.02
N GLU A 533 -34.26 -15.42 -1.49
CA GLU A 533 -34.05 -16.84 -1.19
C GLU A 533 -32.95 -17.14 -0.13
N ILE A 534 -32.46 -16.13 0.55
CA ILE A 534 -31.46 -16.26 1.60
C ILE A 534 -32.14 -15.96 2.95
N ALA A 535 -32.16 -16.96 3.85
CA ALA A 535 -32.66 -16.79 5.20
C ALA A 535 -31.73 -15.85 6.00
N ALA A 536 -32.30 -14.83 6.61
CA ALA A 536 -31.55 -13.87 7.40
C ALA A 536 -30.78 -14.56 8.54
N LYS A 537 -29.49 -14.25 8.68
CA LYS A 537 -28.62 -14.77 9.73
C LYS A 537 -27.86 -13.64 10.40
N ASN A 538 -28.21 -13.41 11.68
CA ASN A 538 -27.53 -12.44 12.52
C ASN A 538 -26.39 -13.10 13.33
N GLN A 539 -25.21 -12.47 13.36
CA GLN A 539 -24.04 -12.93 14.10
C GLN A 539 -23.37 -11.77 14.81
N VAL A 540 -22.76 -12.05 15.95
CA VAL A 540 -22.06 -11.03 16.76
C VAL A 540 -20.72 -11.58 17.24
N ILE A 541 -19.70 -10.73 17.30
CA ILE A 541 -18.37 -11.09 17.80
C ILE A 541 -17.76 -9.92 18.59
N TYR A 542 -16.93 -10.26 19.56
CA TYR A 542 -16.17 -9.31 20.37
C TYR A 542 -14.68 -9.53 20.19
N SER A 543 -13.90 -8.45 20.19
CA SER A 543 -12.44 -8.43 20.08
C SER A 543 -11.87 -7.61 21.22
N ILE A 544 -10.89 -8.16 21.93
CA ILE A 544 -10.11 -7.45 22.94
C ILE A 544 -8.70 -7.35 22.43
N ARG A 545 -8.12 -6.14 22.43
CA ARG A 545 -6.75 -5.87 21.95
C ARG A 545 -5.99 -5.02 22.93
N GLY A 546 -4.72 -5.30 23.11
CA GLY A 546 -3.84 -4.56 24.00
C GLY A 546 -2.47 -4.31 23.37
N GLN A 547 -1.88 -3.20 23.75
CA GLN A 547 -0.52 -2.83 23.37
C GLN A 547 0.18 -2.23 24.58
N PHE A 548 1.46 -2.53 24.73
CA PHE A 548 2.32 -1.96 25.75
C PHE A 548 3.68 -1.65 25.12
N ALA A 549 4.22 -0.49 25.41
CA ALA A 549 5.55 -0.09 24.97
C ALA A 549 6.31 0.56 26.13
N ILE A 550 7.58 0.21 26.23
CA ILE A 550 8.50 0.78 27.20
C ILE A 550 9.78 1.24 26.51
N LYS A 551 10.16 2.47 26.76
CA LYS A 551 11.48 3.01 26.44
C LYS A 551 12.25 3.17 27.74
N PRO A 552 13.16 2.22 28.07
CA PRO A 552 14.00 2.34 29.24
C PRO A 552 14.89 3.58 29.16
N ASP A 553 15.23 4.13 30.33
CA ASP A 553 16.24 5.18 30.47
C ASP A 553 17.64 4.53 30.54
N TRP A 554 18.11 4.07 29.38
CA TRP A 554 19.42 3.43 29.17
C TRP A 554 20.29 4.30 28.26
N ASP A 555 21.59 4.09 28.28
CA ASP A 555 22.53 4.70 27.34
C ASP A 555 22.18 4.35 25.88
N LYS A 556 21.64 3.14 25.67
CA LYS A 556 21.18 2.68 24.36
C LYS A 556 19.73 3.10 24.12
N ASP A 557 19.49 3.76 22.99
CA ASP A 557 18.16 4.20 22.61
C ASP A 557 17.30 3.05 22.06
N MET A 558 16.62 2.34 22.97
CA MET A 558 15.77 1.18 22.66
C MET A 558 14.33 1.41 23.06
N LEU A 559 13.40 0.89 22.25
CA LEU A 559 11.97 0.81 22.56
C LEU A 559 11.52 -0.63 22.43
N PHE A 560 10.96 -1.20 23.47
CA PHE A 560 10.37 -2.53 23.46
C PHE A 560 8.85 -2.42 23.38
N ARG A 561 8.24 -3.32 22.61
CA ARG A 561 6.80 -3.37 22.43
C ARG A 561 6.28 -4.78 22.57
N ILE A 562 5.09 -4.90 23.15
CA ILE A 562 4.25 -6.09 23.06
C ILE A 562 2.87 -5.65 22.62
N SER A 563 2.31 -6.32 21.65
CA SER A 563 0.95 -6.09 21.19
C SER A 563 0.26 -7.41 20.91
N GLY A 564 -1.04 -7.46 21.12
CA GLY A 564 -1.78 -8.67 20.83
C GLY A 564 -3.24 -8.58 21.22
N GLY A 565 -3.95 -9.68 20.99
CA GLY A 565 -5.36 -9.78 21.31
C GLY A 565 -6.11 -10.67 20.32
N MET A 566 -7.42 -10.46 20.29
CA MET A 566 -8.35 -11.18 19.42
C MET A 566 -8.63 -10.31 18.20
N TYR A 567 -8.35 -10.84 17.03
CA TYR A 567 -8.64 -10.23 15.74
C TYR A 567 -9.66 -11.10 15.03
N ASN A 568 -10.74 -10.51 14.59
CA ASN A 568 -11.84 -11.23 13.96
C ASN A 568 -12.13 -10.59 12.61
N GLN A 569 -12.42 -11.42 11.60
CA GLN A 569 -12.84 -10.96 10.29
C GLN A 569 -14.18 -11.59 9.96
N PRO A 570 -15.29 -10.83 10.06
CA PRO A 570 -16.55 -11.24 9.48
C PRO A 570 -16.40 -11.46 7.98
N PRO A 571 -17.11 -12.43 7.39
CA PRO A 571 -16.97 -12.73 5.98
C PRO A 571 -17.32 -11.52 5.12
N PHE A 572 -16.51 -11.25 4.10
CA PHE A 572 -16.89 -10.35 3.01
C PHE A 572 -17.63 -11.16 1.93
N TYR A 573 -18.25 -10.48 0.96
CA TYR A 573 -19.20 -11.12 0.05
C TYR A 573 -18.67 -12.38 -0.64
N LYS A 574 -17.44 -12.35 -1.21
CA LYS A 574 -16.87 -13.53 -1.90
C LYS A 574 -16.64 -14.73 -0.97
N GLU A 575 -16.36 -14.50 0.31
CA GLU A 575 -16.22 -15.58 1.31
C GLU A 575 -17.54 -16.26 1.66
N LEU A 576 -18.67 -15.60 1.39
CA LEU A 576 -20.01 -16.17 1.57
C LEU A 576 -20.40 -17.11 0.45
N ARG A 577 -19.75 -17.06 -0.72
CA ARG A 577 -20.07 -17.91 -1.86
C ARG A 577 -19.31 -19.24 -1.77
N ASN A 578 -20.05 -20.33 -1.89
CA ASN A 578 -19.47 -21.66 -2.03
C ASN A 578 -18.95 -21.94 -3.46
N SER A 579 -18.44 -23.14 -3.70
CA SER A 579 -17.94 -23.56 -5.03
C SER A 579 -18.99 -23.54 -6.14
N GLU A 580 -20.27 -23.57 -5.81
CA GLU A 580 -21.39 -23.49 -6.75
C GLU A 580 -21.86 -22.05 -7.00
N GLY A 581 -21.19 -21.07 -6.36
CA GLY A 581 -21.54 -19.65 -6.47
C GLY A 581 -22.73 -19.21 -5.60
N ILE A 582 -23.27 -20.10 -4.77
CA ILE A 582 -24.44 -19.84 -3.91
C ILE A 582 -23.98 -19.18 -2.62
N VAL A 583 -24.69 -18.14 -2.18
CA VAL A 583 -24.42 -17.44 -0.92
C VAL A 583 -24.85 -18.29 0.28
N ILE A 584 -23.91 -18.53 1.19
CA ILE A 584 -24.10 -19.27 2.44
C ILE A 584 -24.10 -18.28 3.62
N PRO A 585 -25.27 -17.85 4.14
CA PRO A 585 -25.36 -16.82 5.17
C PRO A 585 -24.81 -17.26 6.53
N THR A 586 -24.58 -18.57 6.71
CA THR A 586 -24.07 -19.16 7.96
C THR A 586 -22.55 -19.19 8.04
N VAL A 587 -21.83 -18.74 7.02
CA VAL A 587 -20.36 -18.61 7.08
C VAL A 587 -19.97 -17.82 8.32
N ALA A 588 -19.15 -18.43 9.15
CA ALA A 588 -18.79 -17.88 10.44
C ALA A 588 -17.59 -16.89 10.32
N VAL A 589 -17.43 -16.07 11.34
CA VAL A 589 -16.27 -15.19 11.46
C VAL A 589 -14.97 -16.00 11.54
N GLN A 590 -13.98 -15.60 10.80
CA GLN A 590 -12.61 -16.08 10.97
C GLN A 590 -11.99 -15.38 12.19
N LYS A 591 -11.33 -16.14 13.07
CA LYS A 591 -10.78 -15.65 14.34
C LYS A 591 -9.27 -15.87 14.38
N SER A 592 -8.55 -14.90 14.92
CA SER A 592 -7.11 -14.99 15.14
C SER A 592 -6.75 -14.45 16.52
N ILE A 593 -6.00 -15.23 17.29
CA ILE A 593 -5.30 -14.74 18.47
C ILE A 593 -3.88 -14.43 18.03
N GLN A 594 -3.43 -13.20 18.27
CA GLN A 594 -2.13 -12.71 17.80
C GLN A 594 -1.33 -12.14 18.95
N VAL A 595 -0.01 -12.39 18.89
CA VAL A 595 1.00 -11.76 19.75
C VAL A 595 2.16 -11.30 18.87
N VAL A 596 2.60 -10.07 19.08
CA VAL A 596 3.75 -9.47 18.41
C VAL A 596 4.66 -8.85 19.47
N LEU A 597 5.93 -9.26 19.47
CA LEU A 597 6.98 -8.69 20.28
C LEU A 597 7.89 -7.87 19.36
N GLY A 598 8.13 -6.61 19.69
CA GLY A 598 8.93 -5.71 18.86
C GLY A 598 10.02 -5.01 19.67
N ASN A 599 11.14 -4.77 19.00
CA ASN A 599 12.23 -3.92 19.51
C ASN A 599 12.65 -2.94 18.42
N ASP A 600 12.74 -1.67 18.79
CA ASP A 600 13.33 -0.62 17.96
C ASP A 600 14.63 -0.16 18.63
N TYR A 601 15.75 -0.31 17.93
CA TYR A 601 17.04 0.14 18.38
C TYR A 601 17.55 1.25 17.46
N SER A 602 17.69 2.47 17.97
CA SER A 602 18.28 3.60 17.25
C SER A 602 19.73 3.79 17.69
N PHE A 603 20.62 3.92 16.71
CA PHE A 603 22.04 4.07 16.93
C PHE A 603 22.66 4.93 15.83
N LYS A 604 23.91 5.31 16.02
CA LYS A 604 24.71 5.97 14.99
C LYS A 604 25.69 4.98 14.38
N LEU A 605 25.77 4.98 13.06
CA LEU A 605 26.77 4.29 12.29
C LEU A 605 27.37 5.29 11.30
N TRP A 606 28.70 5.44 11.27
CA TRP A 606 29.40 6.49 10.48
C TRP A 606 28.86 7.91 10.80
N GLU A 607 28.61 8.20 12.08
CA GLU A 607 28.01 9.45 12.59
C GLU A 607 26.59 9.75 12.03
N ARG A 608 25.94 8.81 11.38
CA ARG A 608 24.62 8.96 10.77
C ARG A 608 23.56 8.16 11.53
N PRO A 609 22.29 8.58 11.50
CA PRO A 609 21.22 7.90 12.22
C PRO A 609 20.82 6.59 11.52
N PHE A 610 20.78 5.51 12.28
CA PHE A 610 20.26 4.21 11.89
C PHE A 610 19.25 3.70 12.90
N LYS A 611 18.32 2.88 12.43
CA LYS A 611 17.31 2.23 13.27
C LYS A 611 17.15 0.79 12.82
N LEU A 612 17.37 -0.14 13.76
CA LEU A 612 17.03 -1.56 13.58
C LEU A 612 15.68 -1.82 14.24
N VAL A 613 14.73 -2.32 13.47
CA VAL A 613 13.42 -2.80 13.94
C VAL A 613 13.41 -4.31 13.83
N SER A 614 13.08 -4.98 14.94
CA SER A 614 12.98 -6.44 15.02
C SER A 614 11.62 -6.82 15.58
N GLU A 615 10.89 -7.72 14.93
CA GLU A 615 9.59 -8.18 15.39
C GLU A 615 9.48 -9.71 15.28
N VAL A 616 9.07 -10.35 16.34
CA VAL A 616 8.69 -11.76 16.38
C VAL A 616 7.18 -11.84 16.56
N TYR A 617 6.51 -12.69 15.80
CA TYR A 617 5.05 -12.78 15.85
C TYR A 617 4.57 -14.23 15.79
N TYR A 618 3.40 -14.42 16.41
CA TYR A 618 2.63 -15.66 16.34
C TYR A 618 1.14 -15.33 16.18
N LYS A 619 0.50 -16.02 15.23
CA LYS A 619 -0.95 -15.94 14.97
C LYS A 619 -1.52 -17.36 15.03
N ASN A 620 -2.55 -17.56 15.82
CA ASN A 620 -3.35 -18.80 15.85
C ASN A 620 -4.73 -18.50 15.29
N LEU A 621 -5.10 -19.16 14.18
CA LEU A 621 -6.34 -18.91 13.46
C LEU A 621 -7.31 -20.10 13.63
N THR A 622 -8.57 -19.77 13.85
CA THR A 622 -9.68 -20.74 13.96
C THR A 622 -10.84 -20.29 13.09
N ASN A 623 -11.71 -21.23 12.70
CA ASN A 623 -12.81 -20.99 11.76
C ASN A 623 -12.30 -20.41 10.42
N VAL A 624 -11.16 -20.90 9.95
CA VAL A 624 -10.58 -20.42 8.69
C VAL A 624 -11.47 -20.89 7.54
N ASN A 625 -11.85 -19.94 6.69
CA ASN A 625 -12.50 -20.21 5.43
C ASN A 625 -11.41 -20.43 4.37
N THR A 626 -11.13 -21.69 4.05
CA THR A 626 -10.08 -22.02 3.09
C THR A 626 -10.47 -21.63 1.68
N TYR A 627 -9.47 -21.43 0.85
CA TYR A 627 -9.66 -21.18 -0.58
C TYR A 627 -8.61 -21.94 -1.40
N THR A 628 -8.96 -22.21 -2.63
CA THR A 628 -8.05 -22.73 -3.65
C THR A 628 -7.68 -21.63 -4.63
N VAL A 629 -6.47 -21.71 -5.16
CA VAL A 629 -6.00 -20.85 -6.24
C VAL A 629 -5.83 -21.72 -7.47
N ASP A 630 -6.67 -21.46 -8.48
CA ASP A 630 -6.58 -22.10 -9.78
C ASP A 630 -6.21 -21.03 -10.82
N ASN A 631 -4.99 -21.12 -11.33
CA ASN A 631 -4.38 -20.07 -12.12
C ASN A 631 -4.41 -18.73 -11.36
N VAL A 632 -5.25 -17.79 -11.75
CA VAL A 632 -5.44 -16.48 -11.09
C VAL A 632 -6.73 -16.37 -10.27
N LYS A 633 -7.57 -17.41 -10.29
CA LYS A 633 -8.87 -17.41 -9.63
C LYS A 633 -8.77 -17.90 -8.18
N ILE A 634 -9.40 -17.18 -7.26
CA ILE A 634 -9.57 -17.60 -5.87
C ILE A 634 -11.01 -18.06 -5.68
N ARG A 635 -11.16 -19.28 -5.13
CA ARG A 635 -12.44 -19.89 -4.79
C ARG A 635 -12.47 -20.25 -3.31
N TYR A 636 -13.37 -19.62 -2.58
CA TYR A 636 -13.60 -19.91 -1.16
C TYR A 636 -14.47 -21.14 -0.98
N SER A 637 -14.20 -21.88 0.10
CA SER A 637 -14.98 -23.11 0.42
C SER A 637 -16.28 -22.81 1.17
N ALA A 638 -16.43 -21.62 1.73
CA ALA A 638 -17.58 -21.15 2.51
C ALA A 638 -17.98 -22.07 3.69
N ASN A 639 -17.04 -22.78 4.30
CA ASN A 639 -17.33 -23.82 5.31
C ASN A 639 -16.66 -23.64 6.67
N ASN A 640 -15.68 -22.76 6.84
CA ASN A 640 -14.98 -22.47 8.10
C ASN A 640 -14.45 -23.70 8.88
N ASN A 641 -14.10 -24.79 8.21
CA ASN A 641 -13.73 -26.05 8.82
C ASN A 641 -12.23 -26.21 9.10
N ALA A 642 -11.45 -25.14 8.91
CA ALA A 642 -10.00 -25.18 9.05
C ALA A 642 -9.49 -24.40 10.27
N LYS A 643 -8.31 -24.82 10.73
CA LYS A 643 -7.44 -24.11 11.68
C LYS A 643 -6.14 -23.78 10.97
N ALA A 644 -5.51 -22.69 11.35
CA ALA A 644 -4.22 -22.30 10.76
C ALA A 644 -3.33 -21.63 11.81
N TYR A 645 -2.05 -21.52 11.49
CA TYR A 645 -1.14 -20.68 12.24
C TYR A 645 -0.17 -19.95 11.32
N ALA A 646 0.36 -18.82 11.79
CA ALA A 646 1.47 -18.11 11.17
C ALA A 646 2.46 -17.67 12.24
N THR A 647 3.74 -17.87 12.00
CA THR A 647 4.82 -17.45 12.90
C THR A 647 6.00 -16.95 12.08
N GLY A 648 6.75 -16.00 12.61
CA GLY A 648 7.89 -15.48 11.91
C GLY A 648 8.69 -14.44 12.66
N LEU A 649 9.75 -13.99 11.99
CA LEU A 649 10.69 -12.97 12.43
C LEU A 649 10.86 -11.96 11.29
N ASP A 650 10.64 -10.69 11.59
CA ASP A 650 10.84 -9.57 10.70
C ASP A 650 11.96 -8.68 11.21
N LEU A 651 12.92 -8.36 10.36
CA LEU A 651 14.05 -7.47 10.64
C LEU A 651 14.08 -6.35 9.60
N ARG A 652 14.27 -5.12 10.02
CA ARG A 652 14.47 -3.98 9.14
C ARG A 652 15.54 -3.04 9.69
N LEU A 653 16.59 -2.84 8.91
CA LEU A 653 17.59 -1.81 9.14
C LEU A 653 17.32 -0.64 8.19
N ASN A 654 16.94 0.51 8.73
CA ASN A 654 16.81 1.73 7.95
C ASN A 654 17.71 2.83 8.47
N GLY A 655 18.17 3.73 7.60
CA GLY A 655 19.01 4.84 7.97
C GLY A 655 19.61 5.56 6.77
N GLU A 656 20.51 6.45 7.08
CA GLU A 656 21.27 7.22 6.09
C GLU A 656 22.54 6.47 5.67
N PHE A 657 22.37 5.46 4.77
CA PHE A 657 23.53 4.79 4.17
C PHE A 657 24.35 5.76 3.31
N VAL A 658 23.68 6.71 2.68
CA VAL A 658 24.26 7.84 1.97
C VAL A 658 23.76 9.12 2.62
N PRO A 659 24.62 10.14 2.87
CA PRO A 659 24.21 11.36 3.57
C PRO A 659 22.99 12.03 2.93
N GLY A 660 21.96 12.31 3.76
CA GLY A 660 20.74 12.99 3.31
C GLY A 660 19.76 12.14 2.50
N THR A 661 19.98 10.82 2.42
CA THR A 661 19.03 9.88 1.78
C THR A 661 18.62 8.78 2.75
N GLU A 662 17.35 8.44 2.80
CA GLU A 662 16.87 7.33 3.61
C GLU A 662 16.80 6.06 2.77
N SER A 663 17.43 4.99 3.24
CA SER A 663 17.43 3.67 2.61
C SER A 663 17.16 2.60 3.66
N TRP A 664 16.73 1.40 3.24
CA TRP A 664 16.53 0.28 4.16
C TRP A 664 16.80 -1.06 3.53
N ILE A 665 17.13 -2.00 4.40
CA ILE A 665 17.25 -3.43 4.11
C ILE A 665 16.28 -4.15 5.04
N SER A 666 15.53 -5.10 4.53
CA SER A 666 14.58 -5.90 5.31
C SER A 666 14.76 -7.39 5.04
N VAL A 667 14.58 -8.18 6.08
CA VAL A 667 14.63 -9.63 6.05
C VAL A 667 13.44 -10.17 6.82
N GLY A 668 12.73 -11.13 6.25
CA GLY A 668 11.59 -11.77 6.88
C GLY A 668 11.66 -13.27 6.78
N PHE A 669 11.29 -13.95 7.85
CA PHE A 669 11.08 -15.39 7.90
C PHE A 669 9.63 -15.65 8.28
N LEU A 670 8.93 -16.47 7.50
CA LEU A 670 7.52 -16.78 7.72
C LEU A 670 7.31 -18.28 7.54
N LYS A 671 6.49 -18.86 8.42
CA LYS A 671 5.90 -20.18 8.25
C LYS A 671 4.43 -20.11 8.55
N THR A 672 3.58 -20.43 7.56
CA THR A 672 2.14 -20.47 7.75
C THR A 672 1.56 -21.78 7.20
N LYS A 673 0.75 -22.43 8.01
CA LYS A 673 0.13 -23.71 7.66
C LYS A 673 -1.34 -23.71 8.05
N GLU A 674 -2.12 -24.51 7.34
CA GLU A 674 -3.53 -24.74 7.63
C GLU A 674 -3.87 -26.23 7.69
N ASN A 675 -4.87 -26.58 8.48
CA ASN A 675 -5.40 -27.91 8.65
C ASN A 675 -6.91 -27.88 8.41
N SER A 676 -7.35 -28.35 7.26
CA SER A 676 -8.74 -28.45 6.89
C SER A 676 -9.29 -29.80 7.29
N ALA A 677 -10.46 -29.82 7.94
CA ALA A 677 -11.18 -31.03 8.36
C ALA A 677 -10.32 -32.03 9.20
N ASN A 678 -9.31 -31.52 9.92
CA ASN A 678 -8.37 -32.32 10.73
C ASN A 678 -7.52 -33.33 9.93
N ARG A 679 -7.28 -33.11 8.63
CA ARG A 679 -6.48 -33.98 7.75
C ARG A 679 -4.96 -33.83 7.91
N GLY A 680 -4.49 -32.93 8.78
CA GLY A 680 -3.08 -32.59 8.95
C GLY A 680 -2.74 -31.22 8.41
N TYR A 681 -1.55 -30.72 8.72
CA TYR A 681 -1.12 -29.37 8.33
C TYR A 681 -0.39 -29.35 6.99
N ILE A 682 -0.94 -28.60 6.04
CA ILE A 682 -0.33 -28.26 4.75
C ILE A 682 0.09 -26.79 4.71
N SER A 683 0.90 -26.40 3.75
CA SER A 683 1.26 -24.99 3.52
C SER A 683 0.04 -24.21 3.03
N ARG A 684 -0.21 -23.03 3.63
CA ARG A 684 -1.23 -22.10 3.11
C ARG A 684 -0.80 -21.50 1.78
N PRO A 685 -1.73 -21.08 0.91
CA PRO A 685 -1.40 -20.44 -0.37
C PRO A 685 -0.46 -19.23 -0.27
N THR A 686 -0.42 -18.58 0.90
CA THR A 686 0.44 -17.42 1.20
C THR A 686 1.74 -17.77 1.92
N ASP A 687 2.08 -19.06 2.06
CA ASP A 687 3.29 -19.51 2.77
C ASP A 687 4.55 -19.20 1.97
N GLN A 688 5.33 -18.24 2.44
CA GLN A 688 6.57 -17.77 1.81
C GLN A 688 7.69 -17.71 2.86
N LEU A 689 8.58 -18.72 2.84
CA LEU A 689 9.49 -19.02 3.95
C LEU A 689 10.52 -17.93 4.23
N PHE A 690 11.08 -17.33 3.19
CA PHE A 690 12.12 -16.31 3.32
C PHE A 690 11.85 -15.16 2.35
N LYS A 691 12.09 -13.97 2.84
CA LYS A 691 12.02 -12.73 2.09
C LYS A 691 13.22 -11.84 2.36
N PHE A 692 13.71 -11.22 1.31
CA PHE A 692 14.67 -10.13 1.35
C PHE A 692 14.12 -8.96 0.54
N GLY A 693 14.18 -7.76 1.10
CA GLY A 693 13.81 -6.51 0.44
C GLY A 693 14.87 -5.44 0.70
N MET A 694 15.23 -4.69 -0.31
CA MET A 694 16.16 -3.57 -0.17
C MET A 694 15.68 -2.41 -1.02
N LEU A 695 15.69 -1.23 -0.43
CA LEU A 695 15.46 0.02 -1.11
C LEU A 695 16.65 0.94 -0.80
N PHE A 696 17.40 1.29 -1.85
CA PHE A 696 18.63 2.05 -1.72
C PHE A 696 18.61 3.27 -2.61
N GLN A 697 19.04 4.40 -2.06
CA GLN A 697 19.17 5.68 -2.75
C GLN A 697 20.57 6.22 -2.62
N ASP A 698 21.09 6.77 -3.71
CA ASP A 698 22.40 7.35 -3.79
C ASP A 698 22.42 8.55 -4.74
N TYR A 699 23.53 9.27 -4.76
CA TYR A 699 23.82 10.34 -5.72
C TYR A 699 25.30 10.36 -6.05
N VAL A 700 25.63 10.84 -7.25
CA VAL A 700 27.05 10.96 -7.66
C VAL A 700 27.69 12.11 -6.86
N PRO A 701 28.74 11.86 -6.05
CA PRO A 701 29.29 12.88 -5.12
C PRO A 701 29.70 14.18 -5.80
N ASN A 702 30.30 14.10 -6.99
CA ASN A 702 30.76 15.27 -7.76
C ASN A 702 29.65 15.93 -8.57
N ILE A 703 28.53 15.25 -8.79
CA ILE A 703 27.36 15.72 -9.55
C ILE A 703 26.10 15.31 -8.77
N PRO A 704 25.78 15.96 -7.64
CA PRO A 704 24.70 15.55 -6.75
C PRO A 704 23.29 15.62 -7.39
N ASN A 705 23.20 16.25 -8.55
CA ASN A 705 21.99 16.27 -9.36
C ASN A 705 21.67 14.91 -10.03
N ILE A 706 22.68 14.02 -10.16
CA ILE A 706 22.44 12.64 -10.59
C ILE A 706 22.07 11.81 -9.37
N LYS A 707 20.83 11.35 -9.35
CA LYS A 707 20.30 10.46 -8.32
C LYS A 707 20.20 9.05 -8.87
N MET A 708 20.55 8.08 -8.03
CA MET A 708 20.49 6.65 -8.33
C MET A 708 19.57 5.95 -7.34
N TYR A 709 18.80 5.00 -7.84
CA TYR A 709 17.82 4.24 -7.06
C TYR A 709 17.95 2.76 -7.37
N LEU A 710 17.87 1.94 -6.35
CA LEU A 710 17.89 0.49 -6.47
C LEU A 710 16.79 -0.09 -5.59
N ASN A 711 15.96 -0.94 -6.19
CA ASN A 711 14.95 -1.73 -5.50
C ASN A 711 15.24 -3.21 -5.75
N LEU A 712 15.49 -3.97 -4.70
CA LEU A 712 15.73 -5.41 -4.76
C LEU A 712 14.67 -6.14 -3.95
N VAL A 713 14.12 -7.20 -4.56
CA VAL A 713 13.18 -8.11 -3.88
C VAL A 713 13.57 -9.55 -4.21
N PHE A 714 13.68 -10.37 -3.18
CA PHE A 714 13.81 -11.81 -3.27
C PHE A 714 12.80 -12.46 -2.34
N ASN A 715 11.99 -13.37 -2.85
CA ASN A 715 11.03 -14.15 -2.09
C ASN A 715 11.12 -15.61 -2.48
N THR A 716 11.10 -16.53 -1.51
CA THR A 716 10.94 -17.97 -1.81
C THR A 716 9.56 -18.22 -2.41
N GLY A 717 9.44 -19.28 -3.23
CA GLY A 717 8.19 -19.61 -3.91
C GLY A 717 7.05 -19.94 -2.93
N VAL A 718 5.85 -19.48 -3.26
CA VAL A 718 4.59 -19.88 -2.60
C VAL A 718 4.07 -21.22 -3.17
N PRO A 719 3.12 -21.91 -2.53
CA PRO A 719 2.41 -23.03 -3.13
C PRO A 719 1.78 -22.64 -4.49
N GLY A 720 1.89 -23.52 -5.47
CA GLY A 720 1.54 -23.28 -6.87
C GLY A 720 0.04 -23.34 -7.18
N GLY A 721 -0.82 -23.52 -6.17
CA GLY A 721 -2.24 -23.74 -6.36
C GLY A 721 -2.60 -25.17 -6.73
N SER A 722 -3.86 -25.42 -7.05
CA SER A 722 -4.38 -26.73 -7.46
C SER A 722 -5.31 -26.58 -8.68
N PRO A 723 -5.33 -27.56 -9.61
CA PRO A 723 -6.19 -27.50 -10.78
C PRO A 723 -7.67 -27.60 -10.36
N SER A 724 -8.52 -26.77 -10.97
CA SER A 724 -9.99 -26.83 -10.96
C SER A 724 -10.59 -27.46 -9.70
N TYR A 725 -10.52 -26.80 -8.55
CA TYR A 725 -11.05 -27.27 -7.25
C TYR A 725 -10.51 -28.62 -6.74
N SER A 726 -9.43 -29.14 -7.33
CA SER A 726 -8.78 -30.34 -6.82
C SER A 726 -8.29 -30.13 -5.40
N ASP A 727 -8.17 -31.24 -4.67
CA ASP A 727 -7.80 -31.24 -3.28
C ASP A 727 -6.39 -30.61 -3.06
N PRO A 728 -6.26 -29.52 -2.33
CA PRO A 728 -4.95 -28.88 -2.09
C PRO A 728 -3.92 -29.79 -1.39
N TYR A 729 -4.35 -30.85 -0.72
CA TYR A 729 -3.46 -31.82 -0.08
C TYR A 729 -2.66 -32.64 -1.09
N GLU A 730 -3.13 -32.78 -2.31
CA GLU A 730 -2.45 -33.49 -3.40
C GLU A 730 -1.50 -32.57 -4.17
N TYR A 731 -1.65 -31.24 -4.06
CA TYR A 731 -0.92 -30.25 -4.85
C TYR A 731 -0.12 -29.29 -3.95
N GLN A 732 0.98 -29.76 -3.39
CA GLN A 732 1.84 -28.98 -2.48
C GLN A 732 3.13 -28.46 -3.13
N ASN A 733 3.25 -28.54 -4.46
CA ASN A 733 4.40 -28.01 -5.20
C ASN A 733 4.47 -26.49 -5.06
N ARG A 734 5.69 -25.97 -4.98
CA ARG A 734 5.93 -24.54 -4.88
C ARG A 734 6.34 -23.94 -6.23
N LEU A 735 5.93 -22.70 -6.45
CA LEU A 735 6.44 -21.89 -7.54
C LEU A 735 7.93 -21.62 -7.35
N ASN A 736 8.61 -21.21 -8.42
CA ASN A 736 10.00 -20.74 -8.35
C ASN A 736 10.12 -19.51 -7.46
N ALA A 737 11.33 -19.28 -6.92
CA ALA A 737 11.61 -18.10 -6.14
C ALA A 737 11.47 -16.83 -7.00
N TYR A 738 10.77 -15.83 -6.48
CA TYR A 738 10.65 -14.51 -7.08
C TYR A 738 11.91 -13.69 -6.84
N LYS A 739 12.50 -13.17 -7.92
CA LYS A 739 13.74 -12.39 -7.90
C LYS A 739 13.59 -11.17 -8.79
N ARG A 740 13.79 -9.98 -8.24
CA ARG A 740 13.64 -8.75 -9.00
C ARG A 740 14.65 -7.70 -8.57
N ALA A 741 15.23 -7.02 -9.55
CA ALA A 741 16.05 -5.83 -9.38
C ALA A 741 15.54 -4.74 -10.31
N ASP A 742 15.15 -3.59 -9.77
CA ASP A 742 14.78 -2.40 -10.51
C ASP A 742 15.78 -1.30 -10.22
N ILE A 743 16.31 -0.67 -11.27
CA ILE A 743 17.29 0.42 -11.16
C ILE A 743 16.74 1.66 -11.83
N GLY A 744 16.98 2.81 -11.21
CA GLY A 744 16.67 4.11 -11.78
C GLY A 744 17.83 5.08 -11.65
N ILE A 745 18.04 5.88 -12.67
CA ILE A 745 18.97 7.00 -12.66
C ILE A 745 18.18 8.23 -13.10
N SER A 746 18.22 9.32 -12.32
CA SER A 746 17.55 10.56 -12.67
C SER A 746 18.48 11.76 -12.58
N TYR A 747 18.34 12.70 -13.52
CA TYR A 747 18.98 14.00 -13.44
C TYR A 747 17.98 15.04 -12.98
N VAL A 748 18.29 15.70 -11.88
CA VAL A 748 17.47 16.77 -11.29
C VAL A 748 17.98 18.11 -11.79
N PHE A 749 17.21 18.74 -12.70
CA PHE A 749 17.56 20.05 -13.29
C PHE A 749 17.27 21.19 -12.33
N THR A 750 16.17 21.10 -11.57
CA THR A 750 15.81 22.08 -10.56
C THR A 750 15.08 21.39 -9.40
N ASP A 751 15.31 21.91 -8.21
CA ASP A 751 14.68 21.49 -6.97
C ASP A 751 14.48 22.70 -6.04
N ALA A 752 13.99 22.50 -4.83
CA ALA A 752 13.79 23.57 -3.85
C ALA A 752 15.06 24.38 -3.51
N LYS A 753 16.26 23.80 -3.72
CA LYS A 753 17.57 24.45 -3.44
C LYS A 753 18.14 25.17 -4.66
N ASN A 754 17.87 24.66 -5.87
CA ASN A 754 18.45 25.11 -7.14
C ASN A 754 17.34 25.53 -8.11
N GLN A 755 16.75 26.70 -7.92
CA GLN A 755 15.70 27.21 -8.78
C GLN A 755 16.25 28.12 -9.89
N TYR A 756 15.63 28.06 -11.05
CA TYR A 756 15.90 28.99 -12.15
C TYR A 756 15.46 30.42 -11.78
N LYS A 757 16.33 31.40 -12.02
CA LYS A 757 16.04 32.81 -11.69
C LYS A 757 15.31 33.56 -12.82
N ASN A 758 15.44 33.13 -14.07
CA ASN A 758 14.98 33.87 -15.25
C ASN A 758 14.12 33.02 -16.22
N GLY A 759 13.26 33.67 -16.97
CA GLY A 759 12.42 33.08 -18.03
C GLY A 759 11.27 32.21 -17.48
N TRP A 760 10.61 31.46 -18.39
CA TRP A 760 9.50 30.57 -18.04
C TRP A 760 9.90 29.47 -17.05
N LYS A 761 11.18 29.06 -17.05
CA LYS A 761 11.75 28.09 -16.13
C LYS A 761 11.72 28.52 -14.65
N ARG A 762 11.57 29.83 -14.37
CA ARG A 762 11.42 30.35 -13.00
C ARG A 762 10.20 29.75 -12.29
N ASN A 763 9.18 29.38 -13.03
CA ASN A 763 7.95 28.80 -12.48
C ASN A 763 8.08 27.29 -12.19
N LEU A 764 9.17 26.64 -12.63
CA LEU A 764 9.46 25.26 -12.35
C LEU A 764 10.08 25.13 -10.94
N LYS A 765 9.32 24.62 -9.98
CA LYS A 765 9.79 24.31 -8.63
C LYS A 765 10.64 23.04 -8.61
N GLU A 766 10.24 22.04 -9.38
CA GLU A 766 10.98 20.80 -9.57
C GLU A 766 10.91 20.36 -11.03
N PHE A 767 12.05 19.90 -11.56
CA PHE A 767 12.14 19.28 -12.87
C PHE A 767 13.21 18.21 -12.86
N SER A 768 12.84 16.98 -13.19
CA SER A 768 13.75 15.86 -13.34
C SER A 768 13.39 14.97 -14.52
N VAL A 769 14.41 14.37 -15.11
CA VAL A 769 14.28 13.33 -16.13
C VAL A 769 15.02 12.09 -15.63
N GLY A 770 14.34 10.95 -15.65
CA GLY A 770 14.84 9.67 -15.19
C GLY A 770 14.79 8.59 -16.27
N PHE A 771 15.72 7.67 -16.17
CA PHE A 771 15.76 6.41 -16.91
C PHE A 771 15.65 5.27 -15.92
N GLU A 772 14.74 4.35 -16.16
CA GLU A 772 14.45 3.22 -15.27
C GLU A 772 14.57 1.91 -16.03
N ILE A 773 15.13 0.90 -15.38
CA ILE A 773 15.20 -0.48 -15.86
C ILE A 773 14.47 -1.34 -14.85
N PHE A 774 13.33 -1.88 -15.24
CA PHE A 774 12.59 -2.85 -14.44
C PHE A 774 13.03 -4.25 -14.78
N ASN A 775 13.15 -5.12 -13.77
CA ASN A 775 13.64 -6.49 -13.89
C ASN A 775 14.97 -6.57 -14.66
N MET A 776 15.99 -5.87 -14.15
CA MET A 776 17.28 -5.69 -14.83
C MET A 776 17.92 -7.00 -15.31
N PHE A 777 17.77 -8.08 -14.54
CA PHE A 777 18.37 -9.38 -14.86
C PHE A 777 17.48 -10.27 -15.75
N ASP A 778 16.33 -9.74 -16.18
CA ASP A 778 15.38 -10.45 -17.04
C ASP A 778 14.93 -11.81 -16.48
N VAL A 779 14.72 -11.87 -15.17
CA VAL A 779 14.30 -13.10 -14.50
C VAL A 779 12.86 -13.41 -14.84
N GLN A 780 12.57 -14.59 -15.31
CA GLN A 780 11.22 -15.10 -15.55
C GLN A 780 10.58 -15.48 -14.21
N ASN A 781 9.90 -14.52 -13.57
CA ASN A 781 9.23 -14.73 -12.31
C ASN A 781 7.88 -15.40 -12.50
N THR A 782 7.73 -16.58 -11.93
CA THR A 782 6.48 -17.35 -12.00
C THR A 782 5.44 -16.71 -11.10
N ILE A 783 4.30 -16.34 -11.67
CA ILE A 783 3.17 -15.74 -10.93
C ILE A 783 2.15 -16.80 -10.54
N THR A 784 1.79 -17.66 -11.50
CA THR A 784 0.81 -18.74 -11.33
C THR A 784 1.21 -19.93 -12.20
N ASN A 785 0.49 -21.05 -12.04
CA ASN A 785 0.54 -22.18 -12.95
C ASN A 785 -0.73 -22.23 -13.81
N THR A 786 -0.56 -22.52 -15.10
CA THR A 786 -1.64 -23.06 -15.92
C THR A 786 -1.63 -24.59 -15.75
N TRP A 787 -2.75 -25.16 -15.39
CA TRP A 787 -2.86 -26.59 -15.21
C TRP A 787 -3.34 -27.26 -16.49
N VAL A 788 -2.58 -28.24 -16.96
CA VAL A 788 -2.88 -29.01 -18.14
C VAL A 788 -3.09 -30.46 -17.73
N ARG A 789 -4.21 -31.04 -18.12
CA ARG A 789 -4.50 -32.45 -17.84
C ARG A 789 -4.05 -33.32 -19.00
N ASP A 790 -3.17 -34.26 -18.72
CA ASP A 790 -2.78 -35.28 -19.68
C ASP A 790 -3.93 -36.25 -19.90
N VAL A 791 -4.20 -36.52 -21.12
CA VAL A 791 -5.30 -37.42 -21.58
C VAL A 791 -5.12 -38.85 -21.11
N TYR A 792 -3.93 -39.36 -21.21
CA TYR A 792 -3.61 -40.76 -20.97
C TYR A 792 -3.43 -41.05 -19.48
N SER A 793 -2.58 -40.32 -18.84
CA SER A 793 -2.28 -40.51 -17.42
C SER A 793 -3.34 -39.92 -16.49
N LYS A 794 -4.23 -39.04 -17.01
CA LYS A 794 -5.19 -38.23 -16.24
C LYS A 794 -4.55 -37.35 -15.20
N GLN A 795 -3.25 -37.18 -15.22
CA GLN A 795 -2.49 -36.30 -14.31
C GLN A 795 -2.54 -34.85 -14.76
N PHE A 796 -2.44 -33.94 -13.80
CA PHE A 796 -2.31 -32.52 -14.06
C PHE A 796 -0.86 -32.06 -13.96
N TYR A 797 -0.40 -31.32 -14.96
CA TYR A 797 0.91 -30.64 -14.96
C TYR A 797 0.71 -29.15 -14.73
N GLY A 798 1.43 -28.59 -13.76
CA GLY A 798 1.47 -27.16 -13.51
C GLY A 798 2.52 -26.48 -14.39
N ILE A 799 2.10 -25.74 -15.39
CA ILE A 799 2.97 -25.03 -16.32
C ILE A 799 3.13 -23.56 -15.83
N PRO A 800 4.35 -23.11 -15.53
CA PRO A 800 4.56 -21.79 -14.95
C PRO A 800 4.18 -20.67 -15.94
N ASN A 801 3.47 -19.66 -15.43
CA ASN A 801 3.15 -18.44 -16.16
C ASN A 801 4.05 -17.30 -15.70
N PHE A 802 4.67 -16.61 -16.64
CA PHE A 802 5.49 -15.42 -16.42
C PHE A 802 4.76 -14.20 -16.96
N MET A 803 4.88 -13.07 -16.32
CA MET A 803 4.15 -11.87 -16.76
C MET A 803 5.08 -10.73 -17.18
N THR A 804 6.13 -10.45 -16.43
CA THR A 804 6.96 -9.27 -16.69
C THR A 804 8.39 -9.68 -17.02
N GLN A 805 8.89 -9.13 -18.12
CA GLN A 805 10.29 -9.20 -18.53
C GLN A 805 11.01 -7.91 -18.18
N ARG A 806 12.23 -7.73 -18.68
CA ARG A 806 12.96 -6.48 -18.56
C ARG A 806 12.29 -5.38 -19.37
N VAL A 807 11.96 -4.27 -18.72
CA VAL A 807 11.34 -3.11 -19.35
C VAL A 807 12.18 -1.86 -19.11
N LEU A 808 12.41 -1.11 -20.18
CA LEU A 808 13.06 0.19 -20.14
C LEU A 808 11.99 1.29 -20.09
N ASN A 809 12.13 2.24 -19.19
CA ASN A 809 11.20 3.34 -19.01
C ASN A 809 11.93 4.68 -18.94
N ILE A 810 11.32 5.70 -19.51
CA ILE A 810 11.77 7.08 -19.37
C ILE A 810 10.68 7.82 -18.59
N LYS A 811 11.10 8.57 -17.58
CA LYS A 811 10.21 9.31 -16.67
C LYS A 811 10.58 10.78 -16.65
N VAL A 812 9.57 11.64 -16.71
CA VAL A 812 9.69 13.09 -16.60
C VAL A 812 8.79 13.56 -15.47
N ASP A 813 9.37 14.23 -14.49
CA ASP A 813 8.64 14.81 -13.36
C ASP A 813 8.79 16.33 -13.38
N MET A 814 7.67 17.04 -13.36
CA MET A 814 7.61 18.51 -13.37
C MET A 814 6.68 19.00 -12.26
N LYS A 815 7.11 20.03 -11.53
CA LYS A 815 6.26 20.74 -10.56
C LYS A 815 6.40 22.24 -10.76
N PHE A 816 5.27 22.90 -10.87
CA PHE A 816 5.14 24.34 -11.06
C PHE A 816 4.68 25.04 -9.80
#